data_16d432457af86bf226a1ced40defa21c
#
_entry.id   16d432457af86bf226a1ced40defa21c
#
_cell.length_a   1.000
_cell.length_b   1.000
_cell.length_c   1.000
_cell.angle_alpha   90.00
_cell.angle_beta   90.00
_cell.angle_gamma   90.00
#
_symmetry.space_group_name_H-M   'P 1'
#
loop_
_entity.id
_entity.type
_entity.pdbx_description
1 polymer ?
#
loop_
_entity_poly.entity_id
_entity_poly.type
_entity_poly.pdbx_seq_one_letter_code
_entity_poly.pdbx_strand_id
1 'polypeptide(L)'
;MTFNHKKMEPKWQQYWSEHNTFKTTEDKNKENFYALDMFPYPSGAGLHVGHPEGYTATDILSRMKRMQGKNVLHPIGWDAFGLPAEQYAIDTGNDPEEFTALNIANFTRQIKSLGFSYDWDREINTTDPEYYKWTQWIFEKLYEKGLAYEAEIAVNWCPALGTVLANEEVIDGKSERGGFPVFRKPMRQWMLKITAYADRLLDDLDLVDWPENIKDMQRNWIGRSEGAEVTFKIKDSDETFNVFTTRPDTLFGATYTVFAPEHELIEKITTPEQKEAVEAYKKQVELKSELERTDLAKDKTGVFTGAYAINPINGEEVPIWIADYVLIQYGTGAIMAVPAHDERDFEFAQQFGLNIRPVLEGGDVTKEAFTGDGPHINSDFLNGLAKAEAITAAIDWLEKEGIGSRKITYRLRDWLFSRQRYWGEPIPVIHWEDGETTLVPEEELPLLLPKATEIKPSGTGESPLANLHDWVNVTDENGRKGRRETNTMPQWAGSSWYFLRYIDPKNSEAIADKEKLAEWLPVDVYIGGAEHAVLHLLYARFWHKFLYDIGVVPTKEPFQKLFNQGMILGENNEKMSKSRGNVVNPDEVVEKYGADTLRLYEMFMGPLEASIAWNENGLEGARKFLDRIWRLLVTEEGTLAEKVTTDANANLEKAYHHMVKTVTNHYENLRFNTGISQLMIFINEAYKQDTIPKQYVEGFVQLLSPIAPHLAEELWEILGHTETISYVAWPTYDEAKLVEDEVEIVLQVNGKVKSKITVAKSLGKEELEKIAQEDNKMKENLEGKTIRK
;
A
#
# COMPACT_ATOMS: atom_id res chain seq x y z
N MET A 1 14.75 20.64 -36.57
CA MET A 1 13.30 20.42 -36.77
C MET A 1 12.70 19.72 -35.55
N THR A 2 11.60 20.22 -35.08
CA THR A 2 10.90 19.68 -33.92
C THR A 2 9.38 19.73 -34.16
N PHE A 3 8.63 18.90 -33.46
CA PHE A 3 7.17 18.97 -33.50
C PHE A 3 6.65 19.98 -32.48
N ASN A 4 5.47 20.52 -32.77
CA ASN A 4 4.82 21.51 -31.91
C ASN A 4 3.84 20.82 -30.94
N HIS A 5 4.33 20.47 -29.74
CA HIS A 5 3.50 19.79 -28.75
C HIS A 5 2.30 20.62 -28.26
N LYS A 6 2.44 21.97 -28.28
CA LYS A 6 1.36 22.86 -27.83
C LYS A 6 0.14 22.85 -28.77
N LYS A 7 0.33 22.47 -30.04
CA LYS A 7 -0.76 22.26 -31.01
C LYS A 7 -1.20 20.79 -31.02
N MET A 8 -0.24 19.88 -31.06
CA MET A 8 -0.45 18.45 -31.24
C MET A 8 -1.19 17.82 -30.08
N GLU A 9 -0.78 18.08 -28.85
CA GLU A 9 -1.35 17.44 -27.67
C GLU A 9 -2.81 17.84 -27.43
N PRO A 10 -3.19 19.12 -27.44
CA PRO A 10 -4.60 19.48 -27.33
C PRO A 10 -5.47 18.93 -28.47
N LYS A 11 -4.95 18.86 -29.69
CA LYS A 11 -5.65 18.28 -30.84
C LYS A 11 -6.11 16.86 -30.56
N TRP A 12 -5.21 16.00 -30.06
CA TRP A 12 -5.53 14.61 -29.83
C TRP A 12 -6.34 14.40 -28.55
N GLN A 13 -6.11 15.20 -27.52
CA GLN A 13 -6.94 15.19 -26.32
C GLN A 13 -8.40 15.53 -26.65
N GLN A 14 -8.62 16.52 -27.53
CA GLN A 14 -9.93 16.87 -28.00
C GLN A 14 -10.55 15.75 -28.83
N TYR A 15 -9.78 15.12 -29.72
CA TYR A 15 -10.23 13.98 -30.50
C TYR A 15 -10.74 12.84 -29.59
N TRP A 16 -9.93 12.44 -28.60
CA TRP A 16 -10.31 11.35 -27.70
C TRP A 16 -11.56 11.71 -26.89
N SER A 17 -11.67 12.94 -26.44
CA SER A 17 -12.83 13.41 -25.69
C SER A 17 -14.11 13.39 -26.55
N GLU A 18 -14.05 13.94 -27.76
CA GLU A 18 -15.22 13.99 -28.68
C GLU A 18 -15.70 12.61 -29.12
N HIS A 19 -14.78 11.67 -29.34
CA HIS A 19 -15.09 10.31 -29.76
C HIS A 19 -15.31 9.34 -28.62
N ASN A 20 -15.14 9.78 -27.38
CA ASN A 20 -15.19 8.93 -26.20
C ASN A 20 -14.35 7.65 -26.39
N THR A 21 -13.12 7.85 -26.87
CA THR A 21 -12.24 6.81 -27.42
C THR A 21 -11.98 5.69 -26.42
N PHE A 22 -11.87 6.01 -25.12
CA PHE A 22 -11.47 5.03 -24.10
C PHE A 22 -12.64 4.50 -23.27
N LYS A 23 -13.85 4.63 -23.79
CA LYS A 23 -15.04 4.09 -23.16
C LYS A 23 -14.97 2.57 -23.02
N THR A 24 -15.20 2.08 -21.80
CA THR A 24 -15.36 0.67 -21.52
C THR A 24 -16.70 0.20 -22.09
N THR A 25 -16.70 -0.90 -22.83
CA THR A 25 -17.90 -1.43 -23.46
C THR A 25 -18.45 -2.64 -22.72
N GLU A 26 -19.67 -3.04 -23.06
CA GLU A 26 -20.30 -4.26 -22.57
C GLU A 26 -20.11 -5.43 -23.56
N ASP A 27 -19.07 -5.39 -24.38
CA ASP A 27 -18.77 -6.41 -25.38
C ASP A 27 -18.26 -7.69 -24.71
N LYS A 28 -19.13 -8.70 -24.65
CA LYS A 28 -18.84 -10.00 -24.03
C LYS A 28 -17.94 -10.90 -24.89
N ASN A 29 -17.66 -10.52 -26.15
CA ASN A 29 -16.76 -11.26 -27.02
C ASN A 29 -15.29 -10.94 -26.81
N LYS A 30 -15.00 -9.91 -26.02
CA LYS A 30 -13.63 -9.53 -25.65
C LYS A 30 -13.35 -9.97 -24.22
N GLU A 31 -12.11 -10.38 -23.98
CA GLU A 31 -11.62 -10.62 -22.64
C GLU A 31 -11.48 -9.29 -21.89
N ASN A 32 -11.98 -9.24 -20.67
CA ASN A 32 -11.91 -8.05 -19.84
C ASN A 32 -10.53 -7.87 -19.22
N PHE A 33 -10.11 -6.62 -19.07
CA PHE A 33 -8.90 -6.26 -18.35
C PHE A 33 -9.17 -5.03 -17.49
N TYR A 34 -9.01 -5.16 -16.19
CA TYR A 34 -9.24 -4.09 -15.22
C TYR A 34 -7.90 -3.57 -14.70
N ALA A 35 -7.52 -2.37 -15.13
CA ALA A 35 -6.32 -1.68 -14.69
C ALA A 35 -6.71 -0.56 -13.73
N LEU A 36 -6.18 -0.59 -12.52
CA LEU A 36 -6.59 0.34 -11.46
C LEU A 36 -5.39 1.12 -10.91
N ASP A 37 -5.58 2.43 -10.83
CA ASP A 37 -4.72 3.33 -10.07
C ASP A 37 -5.30 3.53 -8.66
N MET A 38 -4.45 3.82 -7.69
CA MET A 38 -4.92 4.37 -6.42
C MET A 38 -5.40 5.80 -6.70
N PHE A 39 -6.69 6.04 -6.53
CA PHE A 39 -7.26 7.34 -6.86
C PHE A 39 -6.74 8.44 -5.95
N PRO A 40 -6.54 9.65 -6.48
CA PRO A 40 -5.89 10.71 -5.72
C PRO A 40 -6.84 11.43 -4.77
N TYR A 41 -6.25 11.99 -3.72
CA TYR A 41 -6.86 13.04 -2.92
C TYR A 41 -6.68 14.38 -3.66
N PRO A 42 -7.76 15.10 -4.01
CA PRO A 42 -7.64 16.36 -4.74
C PRO A 42 -7.20 17.51 -3.82
N SER A 43 -5.89 17.68 -3.68
CA SER A 43 -5.28 18.72 -2.86
C SER A 43 -5.28 20.09 -3.55
N GLY A 44 -5.17 21.18 -2.78
CA GLY A 44 -5.11 22.54 -3.31
C GLY A 44 -3.87 22.82 -4.15
N ALA A 45 -2.80 22.08 -3.93
CA ALA A 45 -1.55 22.24 -4.67
C ALA A 45 -1.59 21.66 -6.10
N GLY A 46 -2.57 20.82 -6.41
CA GLY A 46 -2.58 20.06 -7.66
C GLY A 46 -1.59 18.90 -7.63
N LEU A 47 -1.36 18.33 -8.80
CA LEU A 47 -0.39 17.25 -8.97
C LEU A 47 1.05 17.76 -8.88
N HIS A 48 1.95 16.94 -8.33
CA HIS A 48 3.38 17.06 -8.54
C HIS A 48 3.86 15.95 -9.49
N VAL A 49 5.10 16.02 -9.97
CA VAL A 49 5.61 15.08 -10.98
C VAL A 49 5.70 13.63 -10.50
N GLY A 50 5.60 13.37 -9.20
CA GLY A 50 5.53 12.01 -8.65
C GLY A 50 4.23 11.28 -8.93
N HIS A 51 3.12 11.99 -9.06
CA HIS A 51 1.81 11.39 -9.32
C HIS A 51 1.73 10.71 -10.71
N PRO A 52 2.19 11.35 -11.80
CA PRO A 52 2.08 10.75 -13.13
C PRO A 52 2.87 9.46 -13.33
N GLU A 53 3.84 9.16 -12.49
CA GLU A 53 4.65 7.93 -12.63
C GLU A 53 3.77 6.67 -12.59
N GLY A 54 2.97 6.50 -11.55
CA GLY A 54 2.05 5.37 -11.44
C GLY A 54 0.95 5.42 -12.49
N TYR A 55 0.38 6.59 -12.75
CA TYR A 55 -0.68 6.78 -13.73
C TYR A 55 -0.21 6.46 -15.15
N THR A 56 1.01 6.86 -15.49
CA THR A 56 1.61 6.55 -16.79
C THR A 56 1.83 5.04 -16.94
N ALA A 57 2.33 4.38 -15.90
CA ALA A 57 2.53 2.94 -15.92
C ALA A 57 1.24 2.18 -16.19
N THR A 58 0.18 2.52 -15.48
CA THR A 58 -1.15 1.92 -15.65
C THR A 58 -1.72 2.22 -17.04
N ASP A 59 -1.50 3.45 -17.52
CA ASP A 59 -1.96 3.87 -18.85
C ASP A 59 -1.27 3.11 -19.99
N ILE A 60 0.03 2.91 -19.89
CA ILE A 60 0.78 2.12 -20.88
C ILE A 60 0.20 0.71 -20.98
N LEU A 61 0.00 0.09 -19.84
CA LEU A 61 -0.54 -1.26 -19.79
C LEU A 61 -1.97 -1.30 -20.37
N SER A 62 -2.79 -0.32 -20.03
CA SER A 62 -4.17 -0.20 -20.55
C SER A 62 -4.20 -0.02 -22.05
N ARG A 63 -3.35 0.83 -22.60
CA ARG A 63 -3.26 1.06 -24.04
C ARG A 63 -2.79 -0.17 -24.80
N MET A 64 -1.77 -0.86 -24.29
CA MET A 64 -1.30 -2.11 -24.87
C MET A 64 -2.41 -3.16 -24.89
N LYS A 65 -3.12 -3.33 -23.78
CA LYS A 65 -4.21 -4.31 -23.67
C LYS A 65 -5.36 -4.02 -24.63
N ARG A 66 -5.71 -2.74 -24.85
CA ARG A 66 -6.72 -2.39 -25.87
C ARG A 66 -6.27 -2.83 -27.27
N MET A 67 -5.02 -2.55 -27.61
CA MET A 67 -4.46 -2.94 -28.91
C MET A 67 -4.32 -4.47 -29.03
N GLN A 68 -4.23 -5.18 -27.92
CA GLN A 68 -4.26 -6.66 -27.90
C GLN A 68 -5.68 -7.21 -27.97
N GLY A 69 -6.69 -6.36 -28.13
CA GLY A 69 -8.07 -6.77 -28.33
C GLY A 69 -8.89 -6.96 -27.07
N LYS A 70 -8.39 -6.54 -25.91
CA LYS A 70 -9.11 -6.67 -24.65
C LYS A 70 -10.08 -5.49 -24.44
N ASN A 71 -11.16 -5.75 -23.70
CA ASN A 71 -12.04 -4.73 -23.21
C ASN A 71 -11.46 -4.20 -21.91
N VAL A 72 -10.96 -2.96 -21.93
CA VAL A 72 -10.22 -2.38 -20.81
C VAL A 72 -11.10 -1.46 -19.97
N LEU A 73 -11.08 -1.66 -18.65
CA LEU A 73 -11.62 -0.73 -17.67
C LEU A 73 -10.43 0.00 -17.02
N HIS A 74 -10.32 1.28 -17.35
CA HIS A 74 -9.27 2.15 -16.80
C HIS A 74 -9.93 3.42 -16.25
N PRO A 75 -10.41 3.37 -14.99
CA PRO A 75 -11.21 4.44 -14.40
C PRO A 75 -10.37 5.42 -13.59
N ILE A 76 -10.97 6.57 -13.29
CA ILE A 76 -10.40 7.59 -12.41
C ILE A 76 -11.51 8.19 -11.55
N GLY A 77 -11.16 8.65 -10.36
CA GLY A 77 -12.08 9.31 -9.45
C GLY A 77 -11.34 10.00 -8.33
N TRP A 78 -12.08 10.41 -7.31
CA TRP A 78 -11.58 11.30 -6.27
C TRP A 78 -11.88 10.78 -4.88
N ASP A 79 -10.81 10.61 -4.11
CA ASP A 79 -10.88 10.33 -2.67
C ASP A 79 -10.91 11.67 -1.94
N ALA A 80 -12.11 12.26 -1.84
CA ALA A 80 -12.27 13.69 -1.61
C ALA A 80 -12.69 14.08 -0.17
N PHE A 81 -13.05 13.12 0.67
CA PHE A 81 -13.20 13.38 2.10
C PHE A 81 -11.81 13.47 2.75
N GLY A 82 -11.70 14.10 3.88
CA GLY A 82 -10.47 14.14 4.65
C GLY A 82 -10.20 15.48 5.31
N LEU A 83 -9.17 15.45 6.16
CA LEU A 83 -8.80 16.55 7.03
C LEU A 83 -8.36 17.84 6.30
N PRO A 84 -7.59 17.80 5.20
CA PRO A 84 -7.14 19.05 4.57
C PRO A 84 -8.26 19.96 4.10
N ALA A 85 -9.34 19.42 3.54
CA ALA A 85 -10.50 20.23 3.10
C ALA A 85 -11.25 20.82 4.30
N GLU A 86 -11.41 20.05 5.36
CA GLU A 86 -12.03 20.53 6.60
C GLU A 86 -11.20 21.63 7.25
N GLN A 87 -9.86 21.46 7.30
CA GLN A 87 -8.96 22.45 7.88
C GLN A 87 -9.00 23.77 7.10
N TYR A 88 -9.01 23.68 5.79
CA TYR A 88 -9.19 24.84 4.92
C TYR A 88 -10.52 25.56 5.23
N ALA A 89 -11.60 24.83 5.40
CA ALA A 89 -12.90 25.38 5.72
C ALA A 89 -12.91 26.08 7.09
N ILE A 90 -12.27 25.50 8.08
CA ILE A 90 -12.13 26.09 9.42
C ILE A 90 -11.30 27.38 9.34
N ASP A 91 -10.19 27.38 8.64
CA ASP A 91 -9.24 28.49 8.56
C ASP A 91 -9.79 29.68 7.74
N THR A 92 -10.57 29.41 6.69
CA THR A 92 -11.03 30.43 5.73
C THR A 92 -12.51 30.78 5.86
N GLY A 93 -13.29 29.98 6.55
CA GLY A 93 -14.75 30.11 6.62
C GLY A 93 -15.47 29.69 5.34
N ASN A 94 -14.77 29.11 4.38
CA ASN A 94 -15.34 28.62 3.13
C ASN A 94 -15.86 27.19 3.26
N ASP A 95 -16.78 26.81 2.35
CA ASP A 95 -17.36 25.47 2.32
C ASP A 95 -16.33 24.45 1.82
N PRO A 96 -16.12 23.32 2.54
CA PRO A 96 -15.22 22.28 2.07
C PRO A 96 -15.66 21.65 0.73
N GLU A 97 -16.96 21.62 0.45
CA GLU A 97 -17.49 21.11 -0.82
C GLU A 97 -17.04 21.96 -2.01
N GLU A 98 -17.09 23.28 -1.90
CA GLU A 98 -16.63 24.20 -2.94
C GLU A 98 -15.12 24.09 -3.17
N PHE A 99 -14.36 24.04 -2.09
CA PHE A 99 -12.90 23.85 -2.16
C PHE A 99 -12.56 22.55 -2.88
N THR A 100 -13.22 21.47 -2.50
CA THR A 100 -13.04 20.15 -3.10
C THR A 100 -13.38 20.17 -4.60
N ALA A 101 -14.49 20.80 -4.98
CA ALA A 101 -14.90 20.91 -6.39
C ALA A 101 -13.86 21.64 -7.24
N LEU A 102 -13.30 22.73 -6.72
CA LEU A 102 -12.23 23.48 -7.40
C LEU A 102 -10.97 22.63 -7.57
N ASN A 103 -10.59 21.89 -6.55
CA ASN A 103 -9.42 21.02 -6.59
C ASN A 103 -9.62 19.87 -7.58
N ILE A 104 -10.79 19.27 -7.62
CA ILE A 104 -11.14 18.23 -8.59
C ILE A 104 -11.04 18.77 -10.01
N ALA A 105 -11.56 19.98 -10.26
CA ALA A 105 -11.47 20.61 -11.57
C ALA A 105 -10.01 20.81 -12.00
N ASN A 106 -9.15 21.25 -11.11
CA ASN A 106 -7.73 21.44 -11.39
C ASN A 106 -7.01 20.10 -11.66
N PHE A 107 -7.24 19.08 -10.83
CA PHE A 107 -6.69 17.73 -11.04
C PHE A 107 -7.14 17.16 -12.38
N THR A 108 -8.43 17.29 -12.69
CA THR A 108 -9.00 16.81 -13.96
C THR A 108 -8.30 17.46 -15.16
N ARG A 109 -8.09 18.76 -15.11
CA ARG A 109 -7.37 19.50 -16.16
C ARG A 109 -5.94 18.97 -16.31
N GLN A 110 -5.22 18.81 -15.20
CA GLN A 110 -3.85 18.31 -15.21
C GLN A 110 -3.76 16.87 -15.74
N ILE A 111 -4.64 15.99 -15.29
CA ILE A 111 -4.68 14.58 -15.73
C ILE A 111 -4.99 14.49 -17.22
N LYS A 112 -5.95 15.28 -17.70
CA LYS A 112 -6.28 15.32 -19.13
C LYS A 112 -5.13 15.85 -19.98
N SER A 113 -4.37 16.81 -19.47
CA SER A 113 -3.20 17.36 -20.17
C SER A 113 -2.08 16.35 -20.37
N LEU A 114 -2.05 15.29 -19.57
CA LEU A 114 -1.05 14.21 -19.66
C LEU A 114 -1.47 13.09 -20.62
N GLY A 115 -2.67 13.14 -21.17
CA GLY A 115 -3.12 12.24 -22.21
C GLY A 115 -3.45 10.82 -21.77
N PHE A 116 -3.80 10.61 -20.52
CA PHE A 116 -4.17 9.30 -20.01
C PHE A 116 -5.48 8.78 -20.61
N SER A 117 -5.57 7.48 -20.81
CA SER A 117 -6.71 6.81 -21.43
C SER A 117 -7.77 6.39 -20.42
N TYR A 118 -8.19 7.33 -19.57
CA TYR A 118 -9.25 7.06 -18.60
C TYR A 118 -10.63 7.10 -19.23
N ASP A 119 -11.50 6.22 -18.74
CA ASP A 119 -12.95 6.27 -19.04
C ASP A 119 -13.63 7.23 -18.07
N TRP A 120 -13.77 8.48 -18.46
CA TRP A 120 -14.35 9.54 -17.63
C TRP A 120 -15.83 9.36 -17.32
N ASP A 121 -16.55 8.52 -18.08
CA ASP A 121 -17.95 8.20 -17.80
C ASP A 121 -18.10 7.40 -16.50
N ARG A 122 -17.02 6.85 -15.99
CA ARG A 122 -16.99 6.06 -14.75
C ARG A 122 -16.39 6.83 -13.57
N GLU A 123 -16.22 8.13 -13.72
CA GLU A 123 -15.70 9.01 -12.66
C GLU A 123 -16.57 8.90 -11.41
N ILE A 124 -15.92 8.76 -10.25
CA ILE A 124 -16.59 8.76 -8.94
C ILE A 124 -15.96 9.79 -8.02
N ASN A 125 -16.73 10.19 -7.01
CA ASN A 125 -16.30 11.11 -5.97
C ASN A 125 -16.86 10.61 -4.64
N THR A 126 -16.00 10.33 -3.70
CA THR A 126 -16.38 9.78 -2.39
C THR A 126 -17.28 10.71 -1.59
N THR A 127 -17.30 12.02 -1.92
CA THR A 127 -18.16 13.01 -1.27
C THR A 127 -19.55 13.13 -1.90
N ASP A 128 -19.77 12.46 -3.04
CA ASP A 128 -21.08 12.43 -3.68
C ASP A 128 -22.02 11.54 -2.84
N PRO A 129 -23.21 12.06 -2.44
CA PRO A 129 -24.20 11.27 -1.72
C PRO A 129 -24.60 9.96 -2.40
N GLU A 130 -24.64 9.92 -3.73
CA GLU A 130 -24.93 8.71 -4.50
C GLU A 130 -23.81 7.65 -4.34
N TYR A 131 -22.60 8.09 -4.02
CA TYR A 131 -21.50 7.20 -3.71
C TYR A 131 -21.51 6.78 -2.24
N TYR A 132 -21.50 7.73 -1.30
CA TYR A 132 -21.38 7.39 0.12
C TYR A 132 -22.63 6.73 0.70
N LYS A 133 -23.76 6.81 0.02
CA LYS A 133 -24.92 5.98 0.31
C LYS A 133 -24.51 4.51 0.51
N TRP A 134 -23.65 4.02 -0.37
CA TRP A 134 -23.22 2.63 -0.34
C TRP A 134 -22.13 2.36 0.69
N THR A 135 -21.33 3.36 1.02
CA THR A 135 -20.41 3.28 2.17
C THR A 135 -21.23 3.12 3.46
N GLN A 136 -22.29 3.90 3.59
CA GLN A 136 -23.23 3.78 4.73
C GLN A 136 -23.93 2.43 4.73
N TRP A 137 -24.35 1.95 3.58
CA TRP A 137 -25.00 0.64 3.44
C TRP A 137 -24.06 -0.50 3.89
N ILE A 138 -22.79 -0.46 3.52
CA ILE A 138 -21.80 -1.45 3.97
C ILE A 138 -21.67 -1.42 5.49
N PHE A 139 -21.59 -0.23 6.08
CA PHE A 139 -21.57 -0.10 7.53
C PHE A 139 -22.80 -0.74 8.18
N GLU A 140 -23.98 -0.51 7.64
CA GLU A 140 -25.22 -1.11 8.15
C GLU A 140 -25.18 -2.64 8.08
N LYS A 141 -24.67 -3.19 7.00
CA LYS A 141 -24.51 -4.65 6.85
C LYS A 141 -23.50 -5.23 7.84
N LEU A 142 -22.40 -4.51 8.08
CA LEU A 142 -21.43 -4.87 9.11
C LEU A 142 -22.08 -4.86 10.51
N TYR A 143 -22.86 -3.84 10.80
CA TYR A 143 -23.59 -3.74 12.06
C TYR A 143 -24.56 -4.90 12.25
N GLU A 144 -25.36 -5.23 11.24
CA GLU A 144 -26.33 -6.34 11.28
C GLU A 144 -25.64 -7.69 11.56
N LYS A 145 -24.38 -7.86 11.15
CA LYS A 145 -23.61 -9.08 11.38
C LYS A 145 -22.77 -9.04 12.66
N GLY A 146 -22.90 -7.99 13.47
CA GLY A 146 -22.16 -7.85 14.71
C GLY A 146 -20.68 -7.48 14.51
N LEU A 147 -20.32 -7.01 13.31
CA LEU A 147 -18.94 -6.64 12.97
C LEU A 147 -18.65 -5.14 13.15
N ALA A 148 -19.68 -4.34 13.35
CA ALA A 148 -19.57 -2.95 13.78
C ALA A 148 -20.16 -2.83 15.18
N TYR A 149 -19.38 -2.27 16.10
CA TYR A 149 -19.79 -2.15 17.51
C TYR A 149 -19.17 -0.92 18.15
N GLU A 150 -19.73 -0.49 19.29
CA GLU A 150 -19.21 0.62 20.08
C GLU A 150 -18.32 0.09 21.22
N ALA A 151 -17.22 0.82 21.48
CA ALA A 151 -16.33 0.56 22.59
C ALA A 151 -15.76 1.86 23.15
N GLU A 152 -15.40 1.88 24.43
CA GLU A 152 -14.69 3.02 25.00
C GLU A 152 -13.21 2.89 24.68
N ILE A 153 -12.67 3.88 23.95
CA ILE A 153 -11.28 3.95 23.52
C ILE A 153 -10.70 5.27 23.95
N ALA A 154 -9.50 5.27 24.50
CA ALA A 154 -8.81 6.49 24.89
C ALA A 154 -8.42 7.30 23.65
N VAL A 155 -8.79 8.57 23.62
CA VAL A 155 -8.49 9.53 22.56
C VAL A 155 -7.64 10.68 23.12
N ASN A 156 -6.97 11.39 22.21
CA ASN A 156 -6.13 12.54 22.56
C ASN A 156 -6.98 13.79 22.67
N TRP A 157 -7.39 14.14 23.87
CA TRP A 157 -8.22 15.30 24.15
C TRP A 157 -7.37 16.54 24.41
N CYS A 158 -7.64 17.63 23.70
CA CYS A 158 -7.02 18.93 23.91
C CYS A 158 -8.05 19.96 24.37
N PRO A 159 -8.15 20.27 25.68
CA PRO A 159 -9.15 21.20 26.19
C PRO A 159 -9.05 22.59 25.59
N ALA A 160 -7.81 23.09 25.39
CA ALA A 160 -7.58 24.42 24.84
C ALA A 160 -8.10 24.57 23.40
N LEU A 161 -7.96 23.53 22.58
CA LEU A 161 -8.49 23.51 21.22
C LEU A 161 -9.94 23.01 21.16
N GLY A 162 -10.44 22.40 22.25
CA GLY A 162 -11.80 21.87 22.34
C GLY A 162 -12.09 20.69 21.42
N THR A 163 -11.06 19.94 21.03
CA THR A 163 -11.17 18.86 20.05
C THR A 163 -10.28 17.67 20.39
N VAL A 164 -10.57 16.55 19.74
CA VAL A 164 -9.74 15.34 19.75
C VAL A 164 -8.70 15.45 18.63
N LEU A 165 -7.48 15.08 18.94
CA LEU A 165 -6.35 15.13 18.00
C LEU A 165 -5.94 13.72 17.59
N ALA A 166 -5.54 13.55 16.32
CA ALA A 166 -4.90 12.32 15.84
C ALA A 166 -3.51 12.17 16.49
N ASN A 167 -2.97 10.96 16.51
CA ASN A 167 -1.65 10.70 17.12
C ASN A 167 -0.55 11.56 16.49
N GLU A 168 -0.63 11.83 15.18
CA GLU A 168 0.33 12.65 14.44
C GLU A 168 0.28 14.12 14.85
N GLU A 169 -0.82 14.57 15.41
CA GLU A 169 -1.02 15.96 15.84
C GLU A 169 -0.56 16.21 17.27
N VAL A 170 0.01 15.20 17.93
CA VAL A 170 0.52 15.29 19.30
C VAL A 170 2.02 15.05 19.31
N ILE A 171 2.78 16.03 19.86
CA ILE A 171 4.23 15.97 20.00
C ILE A 171 4.57 16.25 21.46
N ASP A 172 5.25 15.31 22.12
CA ASP A 172 5.67 15.43 23.54
C ASP A 172 4.51 15.79 24.50
N GLY A 173 3.33 15.19 24.27
CA GLY A 173 2.16 15.42 25.11
C GLY A 173 1.46 16.75 24.88
N LYS A 174 1.81 17.46 23.81
CA LYS A 174 1.24 18.76 23.46
C LYS A 174 0.75 18.76 22.02
N SER A 175 -0.24 19.62 21.73
CA SER A 175 -0.71 19.80 20.37
C SER A 175 0.40 20.39 19.49
N GLU A 176 0.56 19.87 18.28
CA GLU A 176 1.46 20.45 17.27
C GLU A 176 1.09 21.91 17.01
N ARG A 177 -0.22 22.17 16.91
CA ARG A 177 -0.76 23.52 16.73
C ARG A 177 -0.97 24.16 18.11
N GLY A 178 -0.18 25.19 18.40
CA GLY A 178 -0.33 26.00 19.62
C GLY A 178 0.39 25.47 20.85
N GLY A 179 0.91 24.26 20.82
CA GLY A 179 1.67 23.71 21.96
C GLY A 179 0.88 23.51 23.25
N PHE A 180 -0.42 23.24 23.16
CA PHE A 180 -1.30 23.08 24.31
C PHE A 180 -1.25 21.67 24.90
N PRO A 181 -1.46 21.49 26.20
CA PRO A 181 -1.50 20.18 26.82
C PRO A 181 -2.58 19.28 26.25
N VAL A 182 -2.24 18.01 26.05
CA VAL A 182 -3.14 16.98 25.54
C VAL A 182 -3.26 15.88 26.58
N PHE A 183 -4.47 15.40 26.82
CA PHE A 183 -4.77 14.37 27.80
C PHE A 183 -5.42 13.17 27.12
N ARG A 184 -5.18 11.99 27.67
CA ARG A 184 -5.88 10.78 27.22
C ARG A 184 -7.24 10.75 27.91
N LYS A 185 -8.32 10.69 27.12
CA LYS A 185 -9.70 10.67 27.61
C LYS A 185 -10.42 9.47 26.98
N PRO A 186 -11.06 8.61 27.78
CA PRO A 186 -11.91 7.56 27.22
C PRO A 186 -13.12 8.17 26.55
N MET A 187 -13.44 7.70 25.36
CA MET A 187 -14.53 8.17 24.55
C MET A 187 -15.17 7.00 23.82
N ARG A 188 -16.50 7.01 23.69
CA ARG A 188 -17.22 5.98 22.96
C ARG A 188 -16.95 6.11 21.46
N GLN A 189 -16.45 5.03 20.85
CA GLN A 189 -16.03 4.98 19.46
C GLN A 189 -16.66 3.78 18.76
N TRP A 190 -16.89 3.93 17.45
CA TRP A 190 -17.24 2.80 16.59
C TRP A 190 -16.01 2.03 16.17
N MET A 191 -16.12 0.71 16.24
CA MET A 191 -15.07 -0.23 15.87
C MET A 191 -15.59 -1.20 14.82
N LEU A 192 -14.76 -1.55 13.85
CA LEU A 192 -15.05 -2.63 12.93
C LEU A 192 -14.18 -3.84 13.27
N LYS A 193 -14.79 -5.01 13.32
CA LYS A 193 -14.16 -6.23 13.81
C LYS A 193 -13.31 -6.92 12.74
N ILE A 194 -12.29 -6.24 12.27
CA ILE A 194 -11.33 -6.79 11.29
C ILE A 194 -10.64 -8.04 11.85
N THR A 195 -10.50 -8.14 13.17
CA THR A 195 -9.88 -9.32 13.82
C THR A 195 -10.64 -10.61 13.54
N ALA A 196 -11.93 -10.55 13.28
CA ALA A 196 -12.71 -11.72 12.89
C ALA A 196 -12.26 -12.30 11.53
N TYR A 197 -11.53 -11.53 10.74
CA TYR A 197 -11.03 -11.91 9.43
C TYR A 197 -9.51 -12.16 9.41
N ALA A 198 -8.86 -12.13 10.57
CA ALA A 198 -7.40 -12.20 10.67
C ALA A 198 -6.80 -13.42 9.96
N ASP A 199 -7.33 -14.61 10.19
CA ASP A 199 -6.82 -15.83 9.54
C ASP A 199 -7.04 -15.82 8.03
N ARG A 200 -8.19 -15.38 7.58
CA ARG A 200 -8.51 -15.29 6.15
C ARG A 200 -7.65 -14.26 5.45
N LEU A 201 -7.37 -13.13 6.14
CA LEU A 201 -6.46 -12.11 5.62
C LEU A 201 -5.02 -12.65 5.46
N LEU A 202 -4.61 -13.58 6.32
CA LEU A 202 -3.32 -14.27 6.18
C LEU A 202 -3.35 -15.34 5.09
N ASP A 203 -4.31 -16.24 5.16
CA ASP A 203 -4.38 -17.43 4.29
C ASP A 203 -4.53 -17.02 2.82
N ASP A 204 -5.36 -16.02 2.54
CA ASP A 204 -5.67 -15.61 1.18
C ASP A 204 -4.57 -14.77 0.51
N LEU A 205 -3.51 -14.43 1.23
CA LEU A 205 -2.30 -13.84 0.60
C LEU A 205 -1.67 -14.80 -0.41
N ASP A 206 -1.91 -16.10 -0.26
CA ASP A 206 -1.44 -17.10 -1.22
C ASP A 206 -2.20 -17.07 -2.56
N LEU A 207 -3.35 -16.39 -2.61
CA LEU A 207 -4.17 -16.28 -3.81
C LEU A 207 -3.76 -15.15 -4.74
N VAL A 208 -2.90 -14.25 -4.29
CA VAL A 208 -2.59 -12.99 -5.00
C VAL A 208 -1.13 -12.91 -5.42
N ASP A 209 -0.90 -12.25 -6.55
CA ASP A 209 0.43 -11.96 -7.09
C ASP A 209 0.86 -10.56 -6.63
N TRP A 210 1.27 -10.49 -5.36
CA TRP A 210 1.73 -9.25 -4.73
C TRP A 210 3.22 -9.35 -4.38
N PRO A 211 3.93 -8.22 -4.28
CA PRO A 211 5.31 -8.23 -3.79
C PRO A 211 5.41 -8.87 -2.40
N GLU A 212 6.42 -9.72 -2.20
CA GLU A 212 6.60 -10.42 -0.91
C GLU A 212 6.78 -9.45 0.26
N ASN A 213 7.45 -8.32 0.05
CA ASN A 213 7.61 -7.32 1.11
C ASN A 213 6.26 -6.76 1.58
N ILE A 214 5.30 -6.60 0.69
CA ILE A 214 3.95 -6.14 1.05
C ILE A 214 3.19 -7.24 1.80
N LYS A 215 3.27 -8.47 1.33
CA LYS A 215 2.68 -9.62 2.03
C LYS A 215 3.27 -9.75 3.45
N ASP A 216 4.58 -9.59 3.57
CA ASP A 216 5.26 -9.66 4.87
C ASP A 216 4.85 -8.51 5.80
N MET A 217 4.66 -7.31 5.27
CA MET A 217 4.13 -6.19 6.05
C MET A 217 2.75 -6.50 6.61
N GLN A 218 1.88 -7.11 5.81
CA GLN A 218 0.55 -7.53 6.27
C GLN A 218 0.63 -8.68 7.27
N ARG A 219 1.46 -9.68 7.01
CA ARG A 219 1.69 -10.80 7.95
C ARG A 219 2.16 -10.30 9.31
N ASN A 220 3.12 -9.40 9.31
CA ASN A 220 3.66 -8.82 10.55
C ASN A 220 2.65 -7.94 11.28
N TRP A 221 1.84 -7.19 10.53
CA TRP A 221 0.80 -6.33 11.10
C TRP A 221 -0.31 -7.17 11.75
N ILE A 222 -0.73 -8.24 11.10
CA ILE A 222 -1.70 -9.19 11.65
C ILE A 222 -1.08 -9.92 12.84
N GLY A 223 0.19 -10.28 12.74
CA GLY A 223 0.99 -10.80 13.84
C GLY A 223 0.39 -12.02 14.53
N ARG A 224 -0.01 -13.02 13.74
CA ARG A 224 -0.53 -14.27 14.29
C ARG A 224 0.56 -15.00 15.07
N SER A 225 0.28 -15.32 16.32
CA SER A 225 1.19 -16.06 17.20
C SER A 225 0.48 -17.25 17.80
N GLU A 226 1.12 -18.41 17.73
CA GLU A 226 0.68 -19.63 18.41
C GLU A 226 1.50 -19.83 19.68
N GLY A 227 0.85 -20.17 20.76
CA GLY A 227 1.50 -20.37 22.03
C GLY A 227 0.56 -20.94 23.07
N ALA A 228 0.74 -20.51 24.30
CA ALA A 228 -0.08 -20.95 25.42
C ALA A 228 -0.52 -19.77 26.28
N GLU A 229 -1.72 -19.86 26.79
CA GLU A 229 -2.19 -19.02 27.89
C GLU A 229 -1.90 -19.79 29.18
N VAL A 230 -1.27 -19.12 30.12
CA VAL A 230 -0.82 -19.75 31.40
C VAL A 230 -1.43 -18.98 32.56
N THR A 231 -2.05 -19.66 33.49
CA THR A 231 -2.65 -19.08 34.68
C THR A 231 -1.67 -19.06 35.84
N PHE A 232 -1.35 -17.89 36.34
CA PHE A 232 -0.57 -17.67 37.54
C PHE A 232 -1.49 -17.36 38.73
N LYS A 233 -1.15 -17.89 39.91
CA LYS A 233 -1.81 -17.51 41.16
C LYS A 233 -1.05 -16.37 41.83
N ILE A 234 -1.78 -15.50 42.52
CA ILE A 234 -1.15 -14.46 43.33
C ILE A 234 -0.98 -15.00 44.74
N LYS A 235 0.20 -14.88 45.32
CA LYS A 235 0.53 -15.34 46.65
C LYS A 235 -0.40 -14.75 47.70
N ASP A 236 -0.89 -15.55 48.63
CA ASP A 236 -1.78 -15.17 49.75
C ASP A 236 -3.09 -14.50 49.28
N SER A 237 -3.55 -14.87 48.09
CA SER A 237 -4.79 -14.37 47.49
C SER A 237 -5.49 -15.47 46.71
N ASP A 238 -6.79 -15.33 46.52
CA ASP A 238 -7.58 -16.15 45.59
C ASP A 238 -7.55 -15.61 44.15
N GLU A 239 -6.92 -14.45 43.93
CA GLU A 239 -6.80 -13.85 42.63
C GLU A 239 -5.83 -14.60 41.74
N THR A 240 -6.17 -14.67 40.45
CA THR A 240 -5.31 -15.25 39.41
C THR A 240 -5.21 -14.27 38.24
N PHE A 241 -4.21 -14.46 37.42
CA PHE A 241 -4.08 -13.77 36.14
C PHE A 241 -3.51 -14.69 35.10
N ASN A 242 -3.81 -14.38 33.83
CA ASN A 242 -3.30 -15.13 32.70
C ASN A 242 -2.20 -14.38 32.00
N VAL A 243 -1.21 -15.11 31.50
CA VAL A 243 -0.20 -14.56 30.57
C VAL A 243 -0.27 -15.36 29.28
N PHE A 244 -0.02 -14.71 28.15
CA PHE A 244 0.20 -15.38 26.89
C PHE A 244 1.68 -15.44 26.59
N THR A 245 2.18 -16.60 26.16
CA THR A 245 3.57 -16.77 25.75
C THR A 245 3.67 -17.66 24.51
N THR A 246 4.54 -17.26 23.57
CA THR A 246 4.91 -18.11 22.43
C THR A 246 5.97 -19.15 22.84
N ARG A 247 6.54 -19.01 24.05
CA ARG A 247 7.62 -19.85 24.56
C ARG A 247 7.25 -20.49 25.93
N PRO A 248 6.18 -21.28 25.97
CA PRO A 248 5.81 -21.95 27.22
C PRO A 248 6.88 -22.93 27.72
N ASP A 249 7.76 -23.38 26.84
CA ASP A 249 8.94 -24.20 27.16
C ASP A 249 9.94 -23.50 28.08
N THR A 250 9.93 -22.15 28.11
CA THR A 250 10.84 -21.37 28.95
C THR A 250 10.23 -20.99 30.31
N LEU A 251 9.09 -21.54 30.64
CA LEU A 251 8.35 -21.21 31.90
C LEU A 251 9.18 -21.43 33.16
N PHE A 252 10.08 -22.39 33.18
CA PHE A 252 11.01 -22.62 34.29
C PHE A 252 11.99 -21.43 34.48
N GLY A 253 12.21 -20.63 33.45
CA GLY A 253 13.06 -19.45 33.49
C GLY A 253 12.28 -18.15 33.75
N ALA A 254 10.98 -18.23 33.97
CA ALA A 254 10.17 -17.06 34.31
C ALA A 254 10.44 -16.67 35.77
N THR A 255 11.21 -15.63 35.99
CA THR A 255 11.71 -15.20 37.29
C THR A 255 11.00 -13.98 37.84
N TYR A 256 10.17 -13.30 37.04
CA TYR A 256 9.27 -12.25 37.45
C TYR A 256 8.12 -12.12 36.45
N THR A 257 7.11 -11.34 36.84
CA THR A 257 5.97 -11.02 35.97
C THR A 257 5.81 -9.51 35.88
N VAL A 258 5.30 -9.02 34.76
CA VAL A 258 5.09 -7.60 34.51
C VAL A 258 3.68 -7.35 34.02
N PHE A 259 3.02 -6.37 34.62
CA PHE A 259 1.67 -5.96 34.26
C PHE A 259 1.70 -4.59 33.56
N ALA A 260 0.75 -4.39 32.68
CA ALA A 260 0.42 -3.05 32.20
C ALA A 260 -0.01 -2.21 33.43
N PRO A 261 0.44 -0.95 33.52
CA PRO A 261 0.05 -0.10 34.67
C PRO A 261 -1.47 0.07 34.83
N GLU A 262 -2.22 -0.06 33.74
CA GLU A 262 -3.68 0.10 33.71
C GLU A 262 -4.45 -1.19 34.11
N HIS A 263 -3.76 -2.27 34.35
CA HIS A 263 -4.40 -3.56 34.68
C HIS A 263 -5.22 -3.49 35.96
N GLU A 264 -6.44 -4.03 35.93
CA GLU A 264 -7.41 -3.98 37.06
C GLU A 264 -6.86 -4.54 38.37
N LEU A 265 -6.07 -5.58 38.32
CA LEU A 265 -5.55 -6.25 39.51
C LEU A 265 -4.52 -5.39 40.27
N ILE A 266 -3.91 -4.40 39.63
CA ILE A 266 -2.86 -3.60 40.25
C ILE A 266 -3.37 -2.89 41.50
N GLU A 267 -4.55 -2.33 41.48
CA GLU A 267 -5.14 -1.69 42.66
C GLU A 267 -5.38 -2.66 43.81
N LYS A 268 -5.78 -3.90 43.49
CA LYS A 268 -6.10 -4.95 44.46
C LYS A 268 -4.86 -5.58 45.11
N ILE A 269 -3.76 -5.70 44.35
CA ILE A 269 -2.57 -6.44 44.79
C ILE A 269 -1.43 -5.58 45.28
N THR A 270 -1.42 -4.30 44.95
CA THR A 270 -0.37 -3.37 45.38
C THR A 270 -0.34 -3.27 46.91
N THR A 271 0.83 -3.55 47.51
CA THR A 271 0.98 -3.43 48.95
C THR A 271 0.94 -1.95 49.42
N PRO A 272 0.53 -1.67 50.65
CA PRO A 272 0.46 -0.32 51.16
C PRO A 272 1.81 0.44 51.04
N GLU A 273 2.91 -0.24 51.23
CA GLU A 273 4.27 0.32 51.14
C GLU A 273 4.62 0.77 49.69
N GLN A 274 4.03 0.14 48.69
CA GLN A 274 4.31 0.44 47.29
C GLN A 274 3.26 1.33 46.61
N LYS A 275 2.16 1.61 47.30
CA LYS A 275 1.00 2.33 46.73
C LYS A 275 1.38 3.67 46.15
N GLU A 276 2.16 4.48 46.87
CA GLU A 276 2.59 5.81 46.44
C GLU A 276 3.43 5.75 45.17
N ALA A 277 4.41 4.82 45.12
CA ALA A 277 5.30 4.65 43.96
C ALA A 277 4.51 4.16 42.74
N VAL A 278 3.59 3.22 42.92
CA VAL A 278 2.73 2.69 41.85
C VAL A 278 1.84 3.79 41.26
N GLU A 279 1.17 4.56 42.09
CA GLU A 279 0.31 5.68 41.64
C GLU A 279 1.09 6.76 40.89
N ALA A 280 2.29 7.11 41.39
CA ALA A 280 3.16 8.07 40.72
C ALA A 280 3.60 7.57 39.34
N TYR A 281 3.94 6.29 39.22
CA TYR A 281 4.34 5.70 37.94
C TYR A 281 3.18 5.63 36.93
N LYS A 282 1.98 5.29 37.41
CA LYS A 282 0.77 5.27 36.56
C LYS A 282 0.50 6.64 35.94
N LYS A 283 0.64 7.71 36.69
CA LYS A 283 0.49 9.09 36.21
C LYS A 283 1.55 9.46 35.18
N GLN A 284 2.79 9.04 35.39
CA GLN A 284 3.89 9.26 34.46
C GLN A 284 3.63 8.58 33.12
N VAL A 285 3.10 7.35 33.14
CA VAL A 285 2.84 6.55 31.94
C VAL A 285 1.65 7.09 31.14
N GLU A 286 0.64 7.66 31.80
CA GLU A 286 -0.53 8.28 31.14
C GLU A 286 -0.14 9.34 30.10
N LEU A 287 1.00 9.98 30.27
CA LEU A 287 1.50 11.02 29.37
C LEU A 287 2.27 10.46 28.15
N LYS A 288 2.49 9.16 28.10
CA LYS A 288 3.27 8.51 27.03
C LYS A 288 2.37 7.94 25.95
N SER A 289 2.79 8.11 24.68
CA SER A 289 2.17 7.42 23.56
C SER A 289 2.54 5.93 23.56
N GLU A 290 1.76 5.13 22.84
CA GLU A 290 2.03 3.70 22.65
C GLU A 290 3.41 3.47 22.02
N LEU A 291 3.79 4.32 21.06
CA LEU A 291 5.10 4.26 20.41
C LEU A 291 6.24 4.54 21.41
N GLU A 292 6.11 5.57 22.24
CA GLU A 292 7.10 5.89 23.28
C GLU A 292 7.24 4.77 24.30
N ARG A 293 6.12 4.13 24.66
CA ARG A 293 6.09 3.02 25.62
C ARG A 293 6.82 1.77 25.11
N THR A 294 6.73 1.50 23.81
CA THR A 294 7.27 0.28 23.19
C THR A 294 8.63 0.48 22.51
N ASP A 295 9.21 1.67 22.57
CA ASP A 295 10.51 1.95 21.99
C ASP A 295 11.60 1.09 22.65
N LEU A 296 12.24 0.23 21.86
CA LEU A 296 13.31 -0.66 22.33
C LEU A 296 14.59 0.07 22.72
N ALA A 297 14.80 1.27 22.18
CA ALA A 297 16.02 2.06 22.43
C ALA A 297 15.99 2.84 23.75
N LYS A 298 14.84 2.99 24.38
CA LYS A 298 14.71 3.72 25.62
C LYS A 298 15.17 2.89 26.84
N ASP A 299 15.56 3.60 27.91
CA ASP A 299 15.84 2.96 29.18
C ASP A 299 14.56 2.31 29.76
N LYS A 300 14.72 1.12 30.35
CA LYS A 300 13.59 0.42 30.95
C LYS A 300 13.20 1.06 32.27
N THR A 301 11.89 1.32 32.43
CA THR A 301 11.30 1.85 33.66
C THR A 301 10.25 0.88 34.20
N GLY A 302 10.04 0.89 35.49
CA GLY A 302 9.04 0.05 36.13
C GLY A 302 9.04 0.24 37.65
N VAL A 303 8.00 -0.28 38.30
CA VAL A 303 7.84 -0.22 39.75
C VAL A 303 7.38 -1.58 40.27
N PHE A 304 8.00 -2.03 41.34
CA PHE A 304 7.56 -3.24 42.06
C PHE A 304 6.25 -2.97 42.80
N THR A 305 5.29 -3.90 42.68
CA THR A 305 3.98 -3.77 43.34
C THR A 305 3.96 -4.19 44.79
N GLY A 306 5.02 -4.86 45.24
CA GLY A 306 5.08 -5.50 46.58
C GLY A 306 4.48 -6.91 46.64
N ALA A 307 3.73 -7.29 45.60
CA ALA A 307 3.09 -8.60 45.51
C ALA A 307 3.93 -9.62 44.75
N TYR A 308 3.64 -10.89 44.97
CA TYR A 308 4.31 -12.02 44.33
C TYR A 308 3.29 -12.91 43.64
N ALA A 309 3.65 -13.46 42.52
CA ALA A 309 2.92 -14.50 41.83
C ALA A 309 3.60 -15.87 42.06
N ILE A 310 2.87 -16.95 41.89
CA ILE A 310 3.40 -18.30 42.00
C ILE A 310 3.53 -18.85 40.58
N ASN A 311 4.76 -19.18 40.20
CA ASN A 311 5.01 -19.79 38.88
C ASN A 311 4.41 -21.19 38.89
N PRO A 312 3.44 -21.51 38.04
CA PRO A 312 2.69 -22.76 38.13
C PRO A 312 3.53 -24.01 37.81
N ILE A 313 4.63 -23.89 37.09
CA ILE A 313 5.43 -25.03 36.66
C ILE A 313 6.42 -25.51 37.74
N ASN A 314 6.86 -24.64 38.62
CA ASN A 314 7.86 -24.95 39.65
C ASN A 314 7.48 -24.52 41.06
N GLY A 315 6.36 -23.85 41.26
CA GLY A 315 5.89 -23.36 42.53
C GLY A 315 6.67 -22.21 43.16
N GLU A 316 7.60 -21.63 42.45
CA GLU A 316 8.41 -20.49 42.92
C GLU A 316 7.62 -19.20 43.00
N GLU A 317 7.90 -18.42 44.02
CA GLU A 317 7.38 -17.06 44.15
C GLU A 317 8.19 -16.10 43.28
N VAL A 318 7.51 -15.35 42.42
CA VAL A 318 8.13 -14.39 41.53
C VAL A 318 7.51 -12.99 41.73
N PRO A 319 8.30 -11.92 41.76
CA PRO A 319 7.78 -10.59 42.04
C PRO A 319 6.92 -10.09 40.88
N ILE A 320 5.91 -9.30 41.21
CA ILE A 320 5.02 -8.66 40.24
C ILE A 320 5.39 -7.19 40.11
N TRP A 321 5.74 -6.81 38.89
CA TRP A 321 6.12 -5.46 38.53
C TRP A 321 5.09 -4.83 37.62
N ILE A 322 5.06 -3.50 37.51
CA ILE A 322 4.38 -2.77 36.45
C ILE A 322 5.43 -2.08 35.59
N ALA A 323 5.21 -2.03 34.29
CA ALA A 323 6.11 -1.36 33.37
C ALA A 323 5.34 -0.85 32.17
N ASP A 324 5.81 0.23 31.60
CA ASP A 324 5.14 0.90 30.48
C ASP A 324 5.20 0.15 29.15
N TYR A 325 6.17 -0.75 28.96
CA TYR A 325 6.27 -1.53 27.73
C TYR A 325 5.22 -2.65 27.60
N VAL A 326 4.50 -2.95 28.68
CA VAL A 326 3.37 -3.89 28.64
C VAL A 326 2.09 -3.11 28.40
N LEU A 327 1.38 -3.45 27.35
CA LEU A 327 0.15 -2.75 26.94
C LEU A 327 -1.09 -3.53 27.36
N ILE A 328 -2.08 -2.82 27.93
CA ILE A 328 -3.32 -3.45 28.42
C ILE A 328 -4.14 -4.05 27.28
N GLN A 329 -4.05 -3.48 26.07
CA GLN A 329 -4.81 -3.94 24.92
C GLN A 329 -4.17 -5.16 24.24
N TYR A 330 -2.95 -5.50 24.61
CA TYR A 330 -2.20 -6.59 24.00
C TYR A 330 -2.17 -7.83 24.90
N GLY A 331 -2.70 -8.94 24.36
CA GLY A 331 -2.80 -10.18 25.13
C GLY A 331 -3.69 -10.00 26.36
N THR A 332 -3.17 -10.37 27.50
CA THR A 332 -3.90 -10.32 28.79
C THR A 332 -3.57 -9.06 29.60
N GLY A 333 -2.67 -8.21 29.10
CA GLY A 333 -2.16 -7.05 29.86
C GLY A 333 -1.13 -7.43 30.92
N ALA A 334 -0.68 -8.67 30.94
CA ALA A 334 0.37 -9.20 31.82
C ALA A 334 1.27 -10.18 31.05
N ILE A 335 2.55 -10.19 31.40
CA ILE A 335 3.54 -11.08 30.80
C ILE A 335 4.32 -11.82 31.86
N MET A 336 4.79 -13.03 31.53
CA MET A 336 5.88 -13.66 32.26
C MET A 336 7.20 -13.20 31.64
N ALA A 337 8.19 -12.96 32.43
CA ALA A 337 9.49 -12.50 31.97
C ALA A 337 10.55 -13.59 32.11
N VAL A 338 11.29 -13.81 31.03
CA VAL A 338 12.37 -14.80 30.94
C VAL A 338 13.67 -14.06 30.59
N PRO A 339 14.31 -13.43 31.56
CA PRO A 339 15.43 -12.53 31.27
C PRO A 339 16.67 -13.20 30.67
N ALA A 340 16.83 -14.50 30.87
CA ALA A 340 17.96 -15.21 30.28
C ALA A 340 17.85 -15.36 28.74
N HIS A 341 16.62 -15.27 28.16
CA HIS A 341 16.38 -15.59 26.76
C HIS A 341 15.57 -14.54 26.00
N ASP A 342 15.36 -13.36 26.58
CA ASP A 342 14.69 -12.23 25.97
C ASP A 342 15.47 -10.95 26.29
N GLU A 343 15.87 -10.19 25.27
CA GLU A 343 16.70 -9.00 25.45
C GLU A 343 16.03 -7.92 26.28
N ARG A 344 14.74 -7.69 26.08
CA ARG A 344 13.97 -6.67 26.81
C ARG A 344 13.85 -7.08 28.29
N ASP A 345 13.56 -8.32 28.56
CA ASP A 345 13.46 -8.85 29.91
C ASP A 345 14.82 -8.85 30.61
N PHE A 346 15.89 -9.13 29.88
CA PHE A 346 17.27 -9.08 30.39
C PHE A 346 17.66 -7.67 30.82
N GLU A 347 17.40 -6.66 29.98
CA GLU A 347 17.68 -5.28 30.32
C GLU A 347 16.90 -4.81 31.55
N PHE A 348 15.61 -5.17 31.62
CA PHE A 348 14.78 -4.85 32.79
C PHE A 348 15.29 -5.53 34.05
N ALA A 349 15.65 -6.80 33.98
CA ALA A 349 16.21 -7.54 35.12
C ALA A 349 17.54 -6.96 35.60
N GLN A 350 18.41 -6.55 34.69
CA GLN A 350 19.68 -5.87 35.05
C GLN A 350 19.41 -4.54 35.71
N GLN A 351 18.49 -3.75 35.17
CA GLN A 351 18.13 -2.43 35.71
C GLN A 351 17.64 -2.50 37.15
N PHE A 352 16.84 -3.55 37.46
CA PHE A 352 16.18 -3.66 38.75
C PHE A 352 16.73 -4.80 39.65
N GLY A 353 17.82 -5.42 39.24
CA GLY A 353 18.48 -6.44 40.04
C GLY A 353 17.67 -7.74 40.22
N LEU A 354 16.92 -8.11 39.21
CA LEU A 354 16.07 -9.30 39.24
C LEU A 354 16.84 -10.57 38.80
N ASN A 355 16.37 -11.72 39.25
CA ASN A 355 17.00 -12.99 39.01
C ASN A 355 16.97 -13.37 37.52
N ILE A 356 18.09 -13.85 36.98
CA ILE A 356 18.24 -14.32 35.61
C ILE A 356 18.64 -15.81 35.64
N ARG A 357 17.75 -16.69 35.19
CA ARG A 357 18.00 -18.14 35.20
C ARG A 357 18.00 -18.67 33.77
N PRO A 358 19.12 -19.24 33.31
CA PRO A 358 19.15 -19.87 31.98
C PRO A 358 18.35 -21.20 31.99
N VAL A 359 17.58 -21.39 30.94
CA VAL A 359 16.79 -22.60 30.68
C VAL A 359 17.08 -23.21 29.31
N LEU A 360 17.96 -22.59 28.54
CA LEU A 360 18.49 -23.10 27.28
C LEU A 360 20.03 -23.11 27.41
N GLU A 361 20.65 -24.16 26.92
CA GLU A 361 22.10 -24.26 26.89
C GLU A 361 22.67 -23.39 25.76
N GLY A 362 23.60 -22.52 26.10
CA GLY A 362 24.30 -21.65 25.17
C GLY A 362 24.43 -20.22 25.70
N GLY A 363 25.43 -19.50 25.19
CA GLY A 363 25.70 -18.10 25.53
C GLY A 363 26.18 -17.89 26.97
N ASP A 364 26.35 -16.64 27.33
CA ASP A 364 26.72 -16.20 28.68
C ASP A 364 25.67 -15.19 29.17
N VAL A 365 24.71 -15.67 29.93
CA VAL A 365 23.59 -14.89 30.48
C VAL A 365 24.00 -13.92 31.58
N THR A 366 25.27 -13.91 32.00
CA THR A 366 25.78 -12.87 32.89
C THR A 366 26.08 -11.57 32.13
N LYS A 367 26.22 -11.62 30.81
CA LYS A 367 26.56 -10.51 29.93
C LYS A 367 25.42 -10.06 29.05
N GLU A 368 24.68 -11.00 28.49
CA GLU A 368 23.57 -10.74 27.56
C GLU A 368 22.58 -11.89 27.54
N ALA A 369 21.38 -11.62 27.03
CA ALA A 369 20.38 -12.67 26.85
C ALA A 369 20.83 -13.64 25.74
N PHE A 370 20.61 -14.93 25.94
CA PHE A 370 20.80 -15.93 24.89
C PHE A 370 19.49 -16.13 24.14
N THR A 371 19.37 -15.52 22.96
CA THR A 371 18.16 -15.57 22.12
C THR A 371 18.18 -16.71 21.10
N GLY A 372 19.26 -17.47 21.03
CA GLY A 372 19.40 -18.63 20.18
C GLY A 372 18.66 -19.86 20.70
N ASP A 373 18.71 -20.92 19.92
CA ASP A 373 18.14 -22.20 20.28
C ASP A 373 19.21 -23.14 20.89
N GLY A 374 18.78 -23.98 21.82
CA GLY A 374 19.65 -24.98 22.43
C GLY A 374 18.81 -26.01 23.19
N PRO A 375 19.43 -27.11 23.63
CA PRO A 375 18.71 -28.07 24.48
C PRO A 375 18.31 -27.40 25.79
N HIS A 376 17.16 -27.80 26.35
CA HIS A 376 16.65 -27.26 27.60
C HIS A 376 17.48 -27.72 28.78
N ILE A 377 17.73 -26.80 29.72
CA ILE A 377 18.41 -27.06 31.01
C ILE A 377 17.59 -26.42 32.13
N ASN A 378 17.81 -26.84 33.36
CA ASN A 378 17.12 -26.32 34.56
C ASN A 378 15.59 -26.35 34.44
N SER A 379 15.02 -27.25 33.63
CA SER A 379 13.64 -27.30 33.23
C SER A 379 12.95 -28.66 33.48
N ASP A 380 13.44 -29.44 34.46
CA ASP A 380 12.86 -30.72 34.89
C ASP A 380 12.53 -31.63 33.68
N PHE A 381 11.24 -31.95 33.46
CA PHE A 381 10.80 -32.86 32.39
C PHE A 381 11.10 -32.32 30.95
N LEU A 382 11.44 -31.05 30.80
CA LEU A 382 11.81 -30.45 29.49
C LEU A 382 13.31 -30.56 29.22
N ASN A 383 14.13 -30.95 30.22
CA ASN A 383 15.58 -31.00 30.04
C ASN A 383 15.99 -31.89 28.85
N GLY A 384 16.92 -31.40 28.05
CA GLY A 384 17.44 -32.11 26.89
C GLY A 384 16.59 -32.00 25.63
N LEU A 385 15.36 -31.49 25.72
CA LEU A 385 14.48 -31.36 24.55
C LEU A 385 14.86 -30.15 23.70
N ALA A 386 14.66 -30.29 22.39
CA ALA A 386 14.74 -29.17 21.44
C ALA A 386 13.49 -28.28 21.54
N LYS A 387 13.54 -27.07 20.98
CA LYS A 387 12.50 -26.06 21.07
C LYS A 387 11.10 -26.57 20.75
N ALA A 388 10.90 -27.18 19.58
CA ALA A 388 9.57 -27.61 19.14
C ALA A 388 8.98 -28.70 20.05
N GLU A 389 9.79 -29.67 20.43
CA GLU A 389 9.39 -30.78 21.33
C GLU A 389 9.07 -30.27 22.74
N ALA A 390 9.88 -29.32 23.21
CA ALA A 390 9.69 -28.73 24.54
C ALA A 390 8.43 -27.86 24.60
N ILE A 391 8.12 -27.11 23.57
CA ILE A 391 6.89 -26.31 23.47
C ILE A 391 5.67 -27.22 23.54
N THR A 392 5.66 -28.28 22.74
CA THR A 392 4.57 -29.29 22.75
C THR A 392 4.41 -29.93 24.12
N ALA A 393 5.51 -30.38 24.73
CA ALA A 393 5.49 -31.01 26.03
C ALA A 393 5.01 -30.07 27.14
N ALA A 394 5.43 -28.80 27.09
CA ALA A 394 4.99 -27.79 28.06
C ALA A 394 3.49 -27.51 27.94
N ILE A 395 2.97 -27.34 26.72
CA ILE A 395 1.54 -27.13 26.49
C ILE A 395 0.72 -28.31 26.95
N ASP A 396 1.14 -29.55 26.62
CA ASP A 396 0.46 -30.77 27.03
C ASP A 396 0.40 -30.88 28.58
N TRP A 397 1.48 -30.53 29.25
CA TRP A 397 1.52 -30.49 30.71
C TRP A 397 0.57 -29.45 31.29
N LEU A 398 0.56 -28.22 30.72
CA LEU A 398 -0.33 -27.15 31.18
C LEU A 398 -1.81 -27.52 31.02
N GLU A 399 -2.17 -28.15 29.92
CA GLU A 399 -3.53 -28.61 29.66
C GLU A 399 -3.95 -29.73 30.61
N LYS A 400 -3.06 -30.68 30.83
CA LYS A 400 -3.28 -31.82 31.76
C LYS A 400 -3.50 -31.33 33.18
N GLU A 401 -2.72 -30.36 33.64
CA GLU A 401 -2.84 -29.81 35.00
C GLU A 401 -3.95 -28.76 35.11
N GLY A 402 -4.61 -28.40 34.01
CA GLY A 402 -5.72 -27.46 34.02
C GLY A 402 -5.33 -25.98 34.27
N ILE A 403 -4.07 -25.64 34.06
CA ILE A 403 -3.52 -24.33 34.35
C ILE A 403 -3.07 -23.58 33.10
N GLY A 404 -3.41 -24.06 31.93
CA GLY A 404 -3.12 -23.41 30.67
C GLY A 404 -3.69 -24.14 29.49
N SER A 405 -3.66 -23.49 28.33
CA SER A 405 -4.16 -24.10 27.10
C SER A 405 -3.42 -23.51 25.90
N ARG A 406 -3.43 -24.26 24.82
CA ARG A 406 -2.94 -23.76 23.52
C ARG A 406 -3.79 -22.57 23.11
N LYS A 407 -3.18 -21.51 22.64
CA LYS A 407 -3.90 -20.30 22.23
C LYS A 407 -3.22 -19.64 21.05
N ILE A 408 -4.06 -19.07 20.19
CA ILE A 408 -3.63 -18.24 19.07
C ILE A 408 -4.01 -16.81 19.37
N THR A 409 -3.07 -15.89 19.22
CA THR A 409 -3.30 -14.46 19.39
C THR A 409 -2.86 -13.70 18.16
N TYR A 410 -3.31 -12.45 18.04
CA TYR A 410 -3.02 -11.57 16.93
C TYR A 410 -2.60 -10.22 17.46
N ARG A 411 -1.65 -9.56 16.77
CA ARG A 411 -1.35 -8.14 17.02
C ARG A 411 -2.43 -7.24 16.47
N LEU A 412 -3.04 -7.66 15.36
CA LEU A 412 -4.09 -6.92 14.70
C LEU A 412 -5.17 -6.54 15.72
N ARG A 413 -5.57 -5.27 15.69
CA ARG A 413 -6.65 -4.75 16.51
C ARG A 413 -7.80 -4.35 15.61
N ASP A 414 -8.99 -4.29 16.18
CA ASP A 414 -10.16 -3.84 15.45
C ASP A 414 -9.95 -2.44 14.92
N TRP A 415 -10.56 -2.15 13.81
CA TRP A 415 -10.41 -0.89 13.10
C TRP A 415 -11.24 0.20 13.81
N LEU A 416 -10.56 1.21 14.34
CA LEU A 416 -11.21 2.40 14.91
C LEU A 416 -11.86 3.19 13.78
N PHE A 417 -13.18 3.15 13.73
CA PHE A 417 -13.95 3.62 12.57
C PHE A 417 -14.58 4.99 12.78
N SER A 418 -14.55 5.54 13.98
CA SER A 418 -15.08 6.86 14.29
C SER A 418 -14.06 7.95 14.10
N ARG A 419 -14.50 9.08 13.52
CA ARG A 419 -13.70 10.30 13.45
C ARG A 419 -14.54 11.46 13.97
N GLN A 420 -13.94 12.29 14.81
CA GLN A 420 -14.56 13.47 15.39
C GLN A 420 -14.37 14.64 14.42
N ARG A 421 -14.87 14.46 13.20
CA ARG A 421 -14.74 15.39 12.08
C ARG A 421 -16.09 15.70 11.46
N TYR A 422 -16.17 16.83 10.77
CA TYR A 422 -17.33 17.22 9.97
C TYR A 422 -17.28 16.63 8.56
N TRP A 423 -16.16 16.80 7.87
CA TRP A 423 -16.01 16.41 6.46
C TRP A 423 -15.69 14.92 6.33
N GLY A 424 -16.73 14.15 6.37
CA GLY A 424 -16.69 12.69 6.29
C GLY A 424 -18.10 12.14 6.16
N GLU A 425 -18.21 10.86 5.86
CA GLU A 425 -19.50 10.19 5.75
C GLU A 425 -20.16 10.11 7.14
N PRO A 426 -21.41 10.60 7.31
CA PRO A 426 -22.13 10.38 8.56
C PRO A 426 -22.33 8.87 8.82
N ILE A 427 -22.12 8.44 10.03
CA ILE A 427 -22.43 7.07 10.44
C ILE A 427 -23.94 6.98 10.66
N PRO A 428 -24.68 6.10 9.95
CA PRO A 428 -26.15 6.11 9.91
C PRO A 428 -26.78 5.44 11.14
N VAL A 429 -26.55 6.02 12.31
CA VAL A 429 -26.98 5.49 13.60
C VAL A 429 -27.73 6.57 14.37
N ILE A 430 -28.78 6.17 15.10
CA ILE A 430 -29.52 7.01 16.01
C ILE A 430 -29.44 6.41 17.41
N HIS A 431 -29.10 7.26 18.38
CA HIS A 431 -29.09 6.92 19.81
C HIS A 431 -30.36 7.49 20.44
N TRP A 432 -31.29 6.61 20.82
CA TRP A 432 -32.55 6.99 21.39
C TRP A 432 -32.45 7.27 22.90
N GLU A 433 -33.29 8.18 23.42
CA GLU A 433 -33.29 8.56 24.84
C GLU A 433 -33.56 7.36 25.77
N ASP A 434 -34.25 6.34 25.28
CA ASP A 434 -34.54 5.10 26.03
C ASP A 434 -33.34 4.15 26.13
N GLY A 435 -32.20 4.51 25.52
CA GLY A 435 -30.96 3.74 25.54
C GLY A 435 -30.80 2.78 24.37
N GLU A 436 -31.79 2.67 23.50
CA GLU A 436 -31.66 1.83 22.28
C GLU A 436 -30.85 2.57 21.21
N THR A 437 -30.06 1.80 20.47
CA THR A 437 -29.31 2.28 19.29
C THR A 437 -29.84 1.57 18.05
N THR A 438 -30.24 2.35 17.04
CA THR A 438 -30.80 1.80 15.79
C THR A 438 -30.09 2.38 14.58
N LEU A 439 -30.14 1.62 13.48
CA LEU A 439 -29.68 2.10 12.18
C LEU A 439 -30.75 2.99 11.54
N VAL A 440 -30.30 3.92 10.70
CA VAL A 440 -31.18 4.60 9.76
C VAL A 440 -31.71 3.56 8.77
N PRO A 441 -33.00 3.51 8.45
CA PRO A 441 -33.53 2.55 7.48
C PRO A 441 -32.84 2.65 6.12
N GLU A 442 -32.61 1.51 5.48
CA GLU A 442 -31.91 1.47 4.17
C GLU A 442 -32.59 2.37 3.12
N GLU A 443 -33.91 2.40 3.10
CA GLU A 443 -34.67 3.19 2.14
C GLU A 443 -34.50 4.71 2.35
N GLU A 444 -34.00 5.12 3.51
CA GLU A 444 -33.70 6.52 3.80
C GLU A 444 -32.24 6.91 3.51
N LEU A 445 -31.42 5.95 3.13
CA LEU A 445 -30.05 6.26 2.73
C LEU A 445 -30.01 6.94 1.34
N PRO A 446 -29.10 7.89 1.09
CA PRO A 446 -28.02 8.30 2.00
C PRO A 446 -28.54 9.21 3.13
N LEU A 447 -27.98 9.07 4.32
CA LEU A 447 -28.08 10.08 5.36
C LEU A 447 -27.11 11.19 4.95
N LEU A 448 -27.67 12.31 4.54
CA LEU A 448 -26.89 13.42 4.00
C LEU A 448 -26.06 14.12 5.06
N LEU A 449 -24.82 14.45 4.72
CA LEU A 449 -24.01 15.35 5.51
C LEU A 449 -24.65 16.74 5.47
N PRO A 450 -25.04 17.31 6.63
CA PRO A 450 -25.70 18.60 6.64
C PRO A 450 -24.75 19.73 6.26
N LYS A 451 -25.28 20.75 5.57
CA LYS A 451 -24.49 21.95 5.30
C LYS A 451 -24.34 22.75 6.59
N ALA A 452 -23.14 23.20 6.89
CA ALA A 452 -22.84 24.04 8.02
C ALA A 452 -22.39 25.42 7.53
N THR A 453 -22.95 26.47 8.12
CA THR A 453 -22.50 27.85 7.85
C THR A 453 -21.15 28.12 8.51
N GLU A 454 -20.85 27.39 9.56
CA GLU A 454 -19.59 27.52 10.30
C GLU A 454 -19.23 26.15 10.90
N ILE A 455 -17.98 25.74 10.70
CA ILE A 455 -17.47 24.49 11.25
C ILE A 455 -16.60 24.83 12.45
N LYS A 456 -17.07 24.48 13.66
CA LYS A 456 -16.40 24.76 14.92
C LYS A 456 -16.25 23.49 15.75
N PRO A 457 -15.17 23.38 16.54
CA PRO A 457 -15.09 22.34 17.58
C PRO A 457 -16.29 22.40 18.52
N SER A 458 -16.78 21.25 18.96
CA SER A 458 -17.92 21.15 19.86
C SER A 458 -17.59 21.56 21.30
N GLY A 459 -16.34 21.50 21.69
CA GLY A 459 -15.86 21.71 23.05
C GLY A 459 -16.04 20.51 23.97
N THR A 460 -16.69 19.45 23.51
CA THR A 460 -16.99 18.23 24.28
C THR A 460 -16.17 17.02 23.86
N GLY A 461 -15.39 17.13 22.79
CA GLY A 461 -14.71 16.04 22.15
C GLY A 461 -15.50 15.40 21.00
N GLU A 462 -16.78 15.69 20.90
CA GLU A 462 -17.60 15.25 19.78
C GLU A 462 -17.23 15.99 18.48
N SER A 463 -17.62 15.44 17.35
CA SER A 463 -17.52 16.07 16.03
C SER A 463 -18.20 17.43 16.00
N PRO A 464 -17.76 18.37 15.14
CA PRO A 464 -18.50 19.61 14.88
C PRO A 464 -19.97 19.41 14.50
N LEU A 465 -20.36 18.23 14.01
CA LEU A 465 -21.77 17.90 13.75
C LEU A 465 -22.64 18.04 15.00
N ALA A 466 -22.09 17.86 16.20
CA ALA A 466 -22.81 18.00 17.46
C ALA A 466 -23.38 19.40 17.66
N ASN A 467 -22.78 20.42 17.00
CA ASN A 467 -23.27 21.82 17.08
C ASN A 467 -24.47 22.07 16.18
N LEU A 468 -24.79 21.16 15.27
CA LEU A 468 -25.90 21.29 14.32
C LEU A 468 -27.17 20.67 14.93
N HIS A 469 -27.78 21.38 15.89
CA HIS A 469 -28.87 20.87 16.73
C HIS A 469 -30.07 20.36 15.94
N ASP A 470 -30.46 21.04 14.87
CA ASP A 470 -31.60 20.64 14.03
C ASP A 470 -31.36 19.31 13.30
N TRP A 471 -30.12 19.02 12.94
CA TRP A 471 -29.76 17.75 12.34
C TRP A 471 -29.58 16.64 13.37
N VAL A 472 -28.89 16.93 14.48
CA VAL A 472 -28.57 15.96 15.53
C VAL A 472 -29.80 15.42 16.21
N ASN A 473 -30.75 16.30 16.58
CA ASN A 473 -31.93 15.92 17.32
C ASN A 473 -32.99 15.37 16.36
N VAL A 474 -33.49 14.18 16.65
CA VAL A 474 -34.51 13.52 15.84
C VAL A 474 -35.70 13.13 16.71
N THR A 475 -36.90 13.18 16.11
CA THR A 475 -38.12 12.70 16.72
C THR A 475 -38.84 11.84 15.69
N ASP A 476 -39.18 10.59 16.04
CA ASP A 476 -39.89 9.69 15.14
C ASP A 476 -41.38 10.00 15.07
N GLU A 477 -42.13 9.26 14.27
CA GLU A 477 -43.57 9.40 14.07
C GLU A 477 -44.40 9.23 15.37
N ASN A 478 -43.83 8.48 16.33
CA ASN A 478 -44.48 8.18 17.61
C ASN A 478 -44.06 9.14 18.74
N GLY A 479 -43.28 10.19 18.41
CA GLY A 479 -42.78 11.14 19.39
C GLY A 479 -41.55 10.67 20.15
N ARG A 480 -40.95 9.56 19.75
CA ARG A 480 -39.69 9.04 20.32
C ARG A 480 -38.54 9.97 19.95
N LYS A 481 -37.77 10.39 20.94
CA LYS A 481 -36.66 11.35 20.76
C LYS A 481 -35.32 10.65 20.82
N GLY A 482 -34.40 11.12 19.99
CA GLY A 482 -33.04 10.59 19.93
C GLY A 482 -32.06 11.60 19.35
N ARG A 483 -30.80 11.19 19.34
CA ARG A 483 -29.68 11.95 18.73
C ARG A 483 -29.02 11.11 17.67
N ARG A 484 -28.72 11.74 16.54
CA ARG A 484 -27.89 11.10 15.51
C ARG A 484 -26.44 10.93 16.00
N GLU A 485 -25.79 9.88 15.53
CA GLU A 485 -24.34 9.71 15.72
C GLU A 485 -23.63 10.91 15.12
N THR A 486 -22.75 11.55 15.89
CA THR A 486 -22.02 12.75 15.45
C THR A 486 -20.65 12.44 14.88
N ASN A 487 -20.13 11.23 15.09
CA ASN A 487 -18.90 10.79 14.45
C ASN A 487 -19.10 10.57 12.95
N THR A 488 -18.04 10.81 12.20
CA THR A 488 -17.98 10.47 10.78
C THR A 488 -17.07 9.28 10.57
N MET A 489 -17.11 8.70 9.38
CA MET A 489 -16.26 7.58 9.01
C MET A 489 -14.85 8.07 8.67
N PRO A 490 -13.83 7.21 8.77
CA PRO A 490 -12.49 7.56 8.31
C PRO A 490 -12.46 7.66 6.78
N GLN A 491 -11.49 8.40 6.25
CA GLN A 491 -11.27 8.51 4.81
C GLN A 491 -11.14 7.13 4.14
N TRP A 492 -10.52 6.17 4.84
CA TRP A 492 -10.33 4.80 4.36
C TRP A 492 -11.65 4.05 4.09
N ALA A 493 -12.77 4.50 4.60
CA ALA A 493 -14.06 3.87 4.36
C ALA A 493 -14.45 3.96 2.88
N GLY A 494 -14.42 5.16 2.33
CA GLY A 494 -14.76 5.39 0.92
C GLY A 494 -13.81 4.69 -0.04
N SER A 495 -12.52 4.60 0.31
CA SER A 495 -11.51 3.95 -0.52
C SER A 495 -11.51 2.42 -0.44
N SER A 496 -12.24 1.84 0.50
CA SER A 496 -12.23 0.38 0.69
C SER A 496 -13.09 -0.38 -0.32
N TRP A 497 -13.86 0.30 -1.16
CA TRP A 497 -14.74 -0.36 -2.11
C TRP A 497 -14.88 0.36 -3.47
N TYR A 498 -14.17 1.45 -3.71
CA TYR A 498 -14.35 2.30 -4.90
C TYR A 498 -14.15 1.55 -6.22
N PHE A 499 -13.28 0.56 -6.25
CA PHE A 499 -13.02 -0.27 -7.42
C PHE A 499 -14.26 -1.08 -7.84
N LEU A 500 -15.19 -1.32 -6.94
CA LEU A 500 -16.48 -1.95 -7.25
C LEU A 500 -17.41 -0.94 -7.94
N ARG A 501 -17.43 0.29 -7.45
CA ARG A 501 -18.31 1.33 -8.00
C ARG A 501 -17.96 1.73 -9.42
N TYR A 502 -16.67 1.72 -9.75
CA TYR A 502 -16.23 1.95 -11.12
C TYR A 502 -16.84 0.98 -12.14
N ILE A 503 -17.15 -0.22 -11.70
CA ILE A 503 -17.74 -1.24 -12.58
C ILE A 503 -19.16 -0.87 -13.01
N ASP A 504 -19.88 -0.17 -12.13
CA ASP A 504 -21.26 0.26 -12.40
C ASP A 504 -21.60 1.55 -11.63
N PRO A 505 -21.01 2.68 -12.03
CA PRO A 505 -20.99 3.88 -11.17
C PRO A 505 -22.34 4.61 -11.04
N LYS A 506 -23.29 4.32 -11.91
CA LYS A 506 -24.60 4.99 -11.93
C LYS A 506 -25.74 4.12 -11.42
N ASN A 507 -25.45 2.96 -10.86
CA ASN A 507 -26.45 2.06 -10.32
C ASN A 507 -27.04 2.65 -9.04
N SER A 508 -28.36 2.89 -9.03
CA SER A 508 -29.08 3.43 -7.86
C SER A 508 -29.62 2.35 -6.95
N GLU A 509 -29.66 1.09 -7.39
CA GLU A 509 -30.29 -0.03 -6.69
C GLU A 509 -29.32 -0.88 -5.88
N ALA A 510 -28.05 -0.86 -6.26
CA ALA A 510 -26.98 -1.68 -5.65
C ALA A 510 -25.63 -0.97 -5.77
N ILE A 511 -24.67 -1.44 -5.00
CA ILE A 511 -23.24 -1.01 -5.13
C ILE A 511 -22.83 -1.05 -6.60
N ALA A 512 -23.15 -2.16 -7.27
CA ALA A 512 -22.95 -2.41 -8.68
C ALA A 512 -23.77 -3.64 -9.06
N ASP A 513 -24.07 -3.80 -10.34
CA ASP A 513 -24.76 -4.96 -10.84
C ASP A 513 -23.95 -6.24 -10.58
N LYS A 514 -24.62 -7.26 -10.07
CA LYS A 514 -23.98 -8.52 -9.66
C LYS A 514 -23.28 -9.25 -10.83
N GLU A 515 -23.90 -9.25 -12.01
CA GLU A 515 -23.29 -9.86 -13.19
C GLU A 515 -22.03 -9.09 -13.63
N LYS A 516 -22.09 -7.76 -13.61
CA LYS A 516 -20.94 -6.92 -13.97
C LYS A 516 -19.78 -7.12 -12.99
N LEU A 517 -20.07 -7.23 -11.70
CA LEU A 517 -19.04 -7.56 -10.70
C LEU A 517 -18.38 -8.90 -11.00
N ALA A 518 -19.17 -9.91 -11.40
CA ALA A 518 -18.65 -11.23 -11.76
C ALA A 518 -17.77 -11.21 -13.02
N GLU A 519 -18.04 -10.31 -13.95
CA GLU A 519 -17.28 -10.18 -15.19
C GLU A 519 -15.94 -9.47 -15.00
N TRP A 520 -15.85 -8.55 -14.05
CA TRP A 520 -14.68 -7.66 -13.91
C TRP A 520 -13.74 -7.99 -12.75
N LEU A 521 -14.24 -8.65 -11.69
CA LEU A 521 -13.42 -8.96 -10.52
C LEU A 521 -12.71 -10.31 -10.64
N PRO A 522 -11.51 -10.45 -10.04
CA PRO A 522 -10.77 -9.42 -9.32
C PRO A 522 -10.16 -8.37 -10.25
N VAL A 523 -9.75 -7.23 -9.72
CA VAL A 523 -8.96 -6.24 -10.47
C VAL A 523 -7.70 -6.93 -10.97
N ASP A 524 -7.38 -6.79 -12.25
CA ASP A 524 -6.25 -7.51 -12.86
C ASP A 524 -4.91 -6.97 -12.40
N VAL A 525 -4.75 -5.65 -12.44
CA VAL A 525 -3.51 -4.98 -12.01
C VAL A 525 -3.86 -3.72 -11.22
N TYR A 526 -3.24 -3.60 -10.06
CA TYR A 526 -3.35 -2.43 -9.18
C TYR A 526 -1.97 -1.82 -8.97
N ILE A 527 -1.80 -0.55 -9.37
CA ILE A 527 -0.52 0.15 -9.25
C ILE A 527 -0.69 1.30 -8.25
N GLY A 528 0.14 1.32 -7.23
CA GLY A 528 0.07 2.34 -6.20
C GLY A 528 1.18 2.22 -5.16
N GLY A 529 1.22 3.15 -4.22
CA GLY A 529 2.28 3.28 -3.23
C GLY A 529 2.31 2.16 -2.18
N ALA A 530 3.51 1.78 -1.79
CA ALA A 530 3.74 0.75 -0.76
C ALA A 530 3.29 1.21 0.65
N GLU A 531 3.15 2.50 0.88
CA GLU A 531 2.69 3.07 2.15
C GLU A 531 1.29 2.62 2.56
N HIS A 532 0.51 2.13 1.62
CA HIS A 532 -0.86 1.66 1.86
C HIS A 532 -0.96 0.19 2.27
N ALA A 533 0.16 -0.51 2.43
CA ALA A 533 0.20 -1.95 2.70
C ALA A 533 -0.66 -2.39 3.90
N VAL A 534 -0.61 -1.65 5.00
CA VAL A 534 -1.35 -1.96 6.24
C VAL A 534 -2.49 -0.98 6.53
N LEU A 535 -2.81 -0.13 5.57
CA LEU A 535 -3.88 0.85 5.63
C LEU A 535 -4.95 0.50 4.59
N HIS A 536 -4.97 1.23 3.48
CA HIS A 536 -5.93 1.04 2.40
C HIS A 536 -6.03 -0.41 1.92
N LEU A 537 -4.90 -1.06 1.65
CA LEU A 537 -4.89 -2.42 1.09
C LEU A 537 -5.47 -3.44 2.07
N LEU A 538 -5.19 -3.28 3.36
CA LEU A 538 -5.70 -4.18 4.38
C LEU A 538 -7.21 -3.98 4.58
N TYR A 539 -7.66 -2.73 4.69
CA TYR A 539 -9.08 -2.40 4.90
C TYR A 539 -9.93 -2.79 3.68
N ALA A 540 -9.42 -2.56 2.47
CA ALA A 540 -10.11 -2.96 1.24
C ALA A 540 -10.28 -4.48 1.17
N ARG A 541 -9.26 -5.24 1.55
CA ARG A 541 -9.34 -6.70 1.61
C ARG A 541 -10.36 -7.17 2.62
N PHE A 542 -10.40 -6.56 3.80
CA PHE A 542 -11.39 -6.87 4.83
C PHE A 542 -12.81 -6.64 4.32
N TRP A 543 -13.09 -5.46 3.79
CA TRP A 543 -14.43 -5.15 3.26
C TRP A 543 -14.81 -6.04 2.10
N HIS A 544 -13.87 -6.36 1.23
CA HIS A 544 -14.14 -7.25 0.11
C HIS A 544 -14.52 -8.67 0.57
N LYS A 545 -13.81 -9.22 1.55
CA LYS A 545 -14.14 -10.52 2.13
C LYS A 545 -15.51 -10.52 2.80
N PHE A 546 -15.83 -9.45 3.49
CA PHE A 546 -17.15 -9.27 4.07
C PHE A 546 -18.24 -9.25 2.99
N LEU A 547 -18.03 -8.48 1.93
CA LEU A 547 -18.96 -8.42 0.79
C LEU A 547 -19.07 -9.76 0.06
N TYR A 548 -17.99 -10.52 0.03
CA TYR A 548 -18.00 -11.90 -0.46
C TYR A 548 -18.92 -12.77 0.41
N ASP A 549 -18.82 -12.68 1.72
CA ASP A 549 -19.60 -13.47 2.66
C ASP A 549 -21.11 -13.19 2.55
N ILE A 550 -21.49 -11.94 2.26
CA ILE A 550 -22.90 -11.58 2.10
C ILE A 550 -23.37 -11.69 0.63
N GLY A 551 -22.53 -12.22 -0.26
CA GLY A 551 -22.91 -12.53 -1.63
C GLY A 551 -22.91 -11.38 -2.62
N VAL A 552 -22.29 -10.25 -2.28
CA VAL A 552 -22.21 -9.07 -3.17
C VAL A 552 -21.13 -9.23 -4.24
N VAL A 553 -19.96 -9.73 -3.86
CA VAL A 553 -18.84 -9.92 -4.79
C VAL A 553 -18.52 -11.41 -4.94
N PRO A 554 -18.01 -11.83 -6.11
CA PRO A 554 -17.78 -13.24 -6.40
C PRO A 554 -16.42 -13.76 -6.00
N THR A 555 -15.50 -12.88 -5.63
CA THR A 555 -14.09 -13.22 -5.34
C THR A 555 -13.72 -12.94 -3.90
N LYS A 556 -12.79 -13.73 -3.38
CA LYS A 556 -12.27 -13.57 -2.01
C LYS A 556 -11.31 -12.41 -1.89
N GLU A 557 -10.60 -12.09 -2.99
CA GLU A 557 -9.61 -11.01 -3.04
C GLU A 557 -10.00 -9.95 -4.06
N PRO A 558 -9.78 -8.66 -3.73
CA PRO A 558 -10.14 -7.58 -4.64
C PRO A 558 -9.14 -7.38 -5.78
N PHE A 559 -7.84 -7.56 -5.52
CA PHE A 559 -6.75 -7.20 -6.43
C PHE A 559 -5.85 -8.41 -6.68
N GLN A 560 -5.74 -8.83 -7.96
CA GLN A 560 -4.93 -9.99 -8.30
C GLN A 560 -3.44 -9.66 -8.27
N LYS A 561 -3.01 -8.70 -9.08
CA LYS A 561 -1.61 -8.28 -9.14
C LYS A 561 -1.47 -6.87 -8.56
N LEU A 562 -0.52 -6.71 -7.66
CA LEU A 562 -0.15 -5.41 -7.09
C LEU A 562 1.26 -5.08 -7.53
N PHE A 563 1.46 -3.85 -7.97
CA PHE A 563 2.78 -3.31 -8.26
C PHE A 563 2.97 -1.97 -7.54
N ASN A 564 4.10 -1.80 -6.87
CA ASN A 564 4.40 -0.56 -6.15
C ASN A 564 5.49 0.19 -6.91
N GLN A 565 5.15 1.37 -7.43
CA GLN A 565 6.13 2.26 -8.02
C GLN A 565 6.99 2.89 -6.92
N GLY A 566 8.23 3.24 -7.28
CA GLY A 566 9.12 3.99 -6.41
C GLY A 566 8.70 5.46 -6.33
N MET A 567 9.41 6.21 -5.52
CA MET A 567 9.16 7.64 -5.32
C MET A 567 10.05 8.47 -6.23
N ILE A 568 9.51 9.54 -6.83
CA ILE A 568 10.33 10.55 -7.50
C ILE A 568 10.74 11.57 -6.45
N LEU A 569 12.04 11.66 -6.22
CA LEU A 569 12.65 12.56 -5.26
C LEU A 569 13.05 13.87 -5.93
N GLY A 570 13.25 14.92 -5.14
CA GLY A 570 13.87 16.15 -5.61
C GLY A 570 15.32 15.93 -6.08
N GLU A 571 15.92 16.92 -6.71
CA GLU A 571 17.28 16.83 -7.27
C GLU A 571 18.36 16.39 -6.28
N ASN A 572 18.15 16.64 -4.99
CA ASN A 572 19.07 16.30 -3.90
C ASN A 572 18.73 14.99 -3.20
N ASN A 573 17.95 14.10 -3.82
CA ASN A 573 17.47 12.85 -3.23
C ASN A 573 16.58 13.05 -2.00
N GLU A 574 16.00 14.21 -1.84
CA GLU A 574 15.05 14.49 -0.77
C GLU A 574 13.62 14.36 -1.27
N LYS A 575 12.73 13.87 -0.41
CA LYS A 575 11.31 13.80 -0.71
C LYS A 575 10.77 15.18 -1.12
N MET A 576 10.02 15.26 -2.19
CA MET A 576 9.34 16.49 -2.60
C MET A 576 8.28 16.87 -1.58
N SER A 577 8.34 18.10 -1.09
CA SER A 577 7.32 18.66 -0.21
C SER A 577 7.25 20.18 -0.34
N LYS A 578 6.08 20.75 -0.04
CA LYS A 578 5.90 22.23 -0.04
C LYS A 578 6.87 22.92 0.92
N SER A 579 7.07 22.33 2.10
CA SER A 579 7.95 22.90 3.14
C SER A 579 9.41 22.96 2.71
N ARG A 580 9.84 22.06 1.81
CA ARG A 580 11.21 22.06 1.27
C ARG A 580 11.37 22.93 0.03
N GLY A 581 10.25 23.35 -0.59
CA GLY A 581 10.27 24.18 -1.79
C GLY A 581 10.82 23.46 -3.03
N ASN A 582 10.84 22.14 -3.04
CA ASN A 582 11.42 21.33 -4.11
C ASN A 582 10.38 20.58 -4.97
N VAL A 583 9.12 20.92 -4.84
CA VAL A 583 8.03 20.33 -5.64
C VAL A 583 8.10 20.83 -7.07
N VAL A 584 8.06 19.92 -8.04
CA VAL A 584 7.98 20.24 -9.46
C VAL A 584 6.54 20.05 -9.94
N ASN A 585 5.97 21.11 -10.54
CA ASN A 585 4.62 21.08 -11.07
C ASN A 585 4.64 20.49 -12.49
N PRO A 586 3.85 19.44 -12.77
CA PRO A 586 3.81 18.88 -14.12
C PRO A 586 3.34 19.87 -15.19
N ASP A 587 2.54 20.88 -14.84
CA ASP A 587 2.09 21.92 -15.79
C ASP A 587 3.28 22.65 -16.45
N GLU A 588 4.31 22.96 -15.67
CA GLU A 588 5.52 23.62 -16.17
C GLU A 588 6.29 22.73 -17.14
N VAL A 589 6.36 21.44 -16.85
CA VAL A 589 7.04 20.46 -17.69
C VAL A 589 6.28 20.26 -19.01
N VAL A 590 4.96 20.16 -18.94
CA VAL A 590 4.08 20.00 -20.12
C VAL A 590 4.18 21.23 -21.02
N GLU A 591 4.18 22.42 -20.45
CA GLU A 591 4.32 23.68 -21.21
C GLU A 591 5.63 23.74 -21.96
N LYS A 592 6.73 23.40 -21.29
CA LYS A 592 8.08 23.51 -21.87
C LYS A 592 8.43 22.37 -22.82
N TYR A 593 8.10 21.13 -22.44
CA TYR A 593 8.58 19.92 -23.13
C TYR A 593 7.46 19.09 -23.77
N GLY A 594 6.23 19.22 -23.29
CA GLY A 594 5.10 18.40 -23.70
C GLY A 594 4.83 17.23 -22.78
N ALA A 595 3.59 16.74 -22.83
CA ALA A 595 3.14 15.61 -22.01
C ALA A 595 3.85 14.31 -22.37
N ASP A 596 4.03 14.04 -23.68
CA ASP A 596 4.71 12.82 -24.13
C ASP A 596 6.15 12.76 -23.63
N THR A 597 6.82 13.91 -23.55
CA THR A 597 8.18 13.99 -23.02
C THR A 597 8.22 13.65 -21.53
N LEU A 598 7.28 14.17 -20.75
CA LEU A 598 7.19 13.87 -19.32
C LEU A 598 6.92 12.37 -19.09
N ARG A 599 5.98 11.80 -19.82
CA ARG A 599 5.66 10.38 -19.76
C ARG A 599 6.86 9.51 -20.08
N LEU A 600 7.55 9.82 -21.17
CA LEU A 600 8.76 9.11 -21.59
C LEU A 600 9.87 9.22 -20.55
N TYR A 601 10.10 10.42 -20.05
CA TYR A 601 11.13 10.66 -19.03
C TYR A 601 10.88 9.85 -17.77
N GLU A 602 9.69 9.89 -17.21
CA GLU A 602 9.36 9.20 -15.97
C GLU A 602 9.45 7.68 -16.11
N MET A 603 9.17 7.14 -17.29
CA MET A 603 9.26 5.70 -17.55
C MET A 603 10.68 5.25 -17.90
N PHE A 604 11.52 6.17 -18.35
CA PHE A 604 12.90 5.84 -18.80
C PHE A 604 13.96 6.07 -17.74
N MET A 605 13.73 6.94 -16.77
CA MET A 605 14.74 7.36 -15.78
C MET A 605 15.29 6.21 -14.92
N GLY A 606 14.61 5.08 -14.84
CA GLY A 606 15.04 3.89 -14.12
C GLY A 606 13.95 2.84 -13.96
N PRO A 607 14.22 1.76 -13.23
CA PRO A 607 13.19 0.78 -12.91
C PRO A 607 12.02 1.42 -12.18
N LEU A 608 10.80 1.01 -12.54
CA LEU A 608 9.57 1.61 -12.00
C LEU A 608 9.50 1.51 -10.47
N GLU A 609 10.00 0.42 -9.90
CA GLU A 609 10.01 0.17 -8.45
C GLU A 609 11.07 0.97 -7.67
N ALA A 610 12.01 1.60 -8.37
CA ALA A 610 13.11 2.33 -7.72
C ALA A 610 12.71 3.79 -7.41
N SER A 611 13.20 4.31 -6.30
CA SER A 611 13.12 5.74 -5.99
C SER A 611 14.26 6.45 -6.70
N ILE A 612 13.94 7.48 -7.48
CA ILE A 612 14.87 8.15 -8.39
C ILE A 612 14.75 9.66 -8.26
N ALA A 613 15.90 10.34 -8.27
CA ALA A 613 15.93 11.80 -8.22
C ALA A 613 15.51 12.44 -9.54
N TRP A 614 14.72 13.50 -9.45
CA TRP A 614 14.32 14.32 -10.60
C TRP A 614 15.54 14.96 -11.26
N ASN A 615 15.62 14.92 -12.59
CA ASN A 615 16.75 15.45 -13.33
C ASN A 615 16.27 16.14 -14.62
N GLU A 616 16.41 17.46 -14.68
CA GLU A 616 16.03 18.28 -15.86
C GLU A 616 16.77 17.86 -17.13
N ASN A 617 18.04 17.42 -17.03
CA ASN A 617 18.80 16.94 -18.20
C ASN A 617 18.17 15.71 -18.82
N GLY A 618 17.53 14.86 -18.03
CA GLY A 618 16.79 13.70 -18.51
C GLY A 618 15.57 14.10 -19.34
N LEU A 619 14.88 15.17 -18.97
CA LEU A 619 13.75 15.72 -19.74
C LEU A 619 14.21 16.19 -21.12
N GLU A 620 15.32 16.89 -21.20
CA GLU A 620 15.91 17.33 -22.48
C GLU A 620 16.28 16.14 -23.35
N GLY A 621 16.87 15.10 -22.75
CA GLY A 621 17.20 13.87 -23.45
C GLY A 621 15.99 13.14 -23.99
N ALA A 622 14.90 13.08 -23.21
CA ALA A 622 13.63 12.49 -23.64
C ALA A 622 13.03 13.27 -24.81
N ARG A 623 13.02 14.60 -24.73
CA ARG A 623 12.52 15.44 -25.83
C ARG A 623 13.37 15.24 -27.09
N LYS A 624 14.68 15.18 -26.98
CA LYS A 624 15.58 14.95 -28.10
C LYS A 624 15.30 13.61 -28.78
N PHE A 625 14.96 12.58 -28.03
CA PHE A 625 14.59 11.28 -28.62
C PHE A 625 13.30 11.42 -29.45
N LEU A 626 12.27 12.07 -28.91
CA LEU A 626 11.00 12.28 -29.64
C LEU A 626 11.21 13.15 -30.88
N ASP A 627 12.01 14.20 -30.79
CA ASP A 627 12.37 15.02 -31.92
C ASP A 627 13.15 14.24 -32.99
N ARG A 628 14.01 13.31 -32.56
CA ARG A 628 14.77 12.42 -33.44
C ARG A 628 13.85 11.49 -34.23
N ILE A 629 12.81 10.97 -33.59
CA ILE A 629 11.78 10.18 -34.27
C ILE A 629 11.06 11.04 -35.31
N TRP A 630 10.68 12.23 -34.90
CA TRP A 630 9.99 13.19 -35.80
C TRP A 630 10.82 13.48 -37.04
N ARG A 631 12.08 13.85 -36.89
CA ARG A 631 12.99 14.15 -38.02
C ARG A 631 13.21 12.96 -38.94
N LEU A 632 13.20 11.74 -38.43
CA LEU A 632 13.34 10.54 -39.25
C LEU A 632 12.14 10.32 -40.16
N LEU A 633 10.95 10.58 -39.66
CA LEU A 633 9.69 10.17 -40.28
C LEU A 633 8.90 11.26 -40.97
N VAL A 634 9.19 12.54 -40.65
CA VAL A 634 8.38 13.69 -41.11
C VAL A 634 9.27 14.75 -41.77
N THR A 635 8.78 15.27 -42.90
CA THR A 635 9.43 16.37 -43.63
C THR A 635 9.14 17.72 -42.97
N GLU A 636 9.83 18.79 -43.44
CA GLU A 636 9.59 20.15 -42.96
C GLU A 636 8.16 20.62 -43.30
N GLU A 637 7.55 20.09 -44.34
CA GLU A 637 6.17 20.40 -44.76
C GLU A 637 5.14 19.61 -43.95
N GLY A 638 5.56 18.75 -43.04
CA GLY A 638 4.65 17.95 -42.19
C GLY A 638 4.10 16.69 -42.85
N THR A 639 4.72 16.24 -43.93
CA THR A 639 4.34 15.02 -44.66
C THR A 639 5.30 13.89 -44.35
N LEU A 640 4.92 12.66 -44.75
CA LEU A 640 5.75 11.46 -44.54
C LEU A 640 7.10 11.62 -45.27
N ALA A 641 8.20 11.30 -44.62
CA ALA A 641 9.54 11.34 -45.19
C ALA A 641 9.64 10.39 -46.38
N GLU A 642 10.35 10.81 -47.45
CA GLU A 642 10.55 10.00 -48.67
C GLU A 642 11.30 8.68 -48.40
N LYS A 643 12.11 8.64 -47.35
CA LYS A 643 12.86 7.47 -46.89
C LYS A 643 11.94 6.30 -46.51
N VAL A 644 10.71 6.60 -46.08
CA VAL A 644 9.70 5.59 -45.74
C VAL A 644 9.03 5.12 -47.02
N THR A 645 9.23 3.86 -47.39
CA THR A 645 8.73 3.25 -48.63
C THR A 645 8.00 1.93 -48.36
N THR A 646 7.36 1.42 -49.41
CA THR A 646 6.73 0.08 -49.33
C THR A 646 7.71 -1.05 -49.66
N ASP A 647 8.97 -0.71 -49.99
CA ASP A 647 10.01 -1.68 -50.36
C ASP A 647 10.52 -2.42 -49.11
N ALA A 648 10.80 -3.71 -49.26
CA ALA A 648 11.41 -4.49 -48.22
C ALA A 648 12.88 -4.05 -47.96
N ASN A 649 13.30 -4.14 -46.70
CA ASN A 649 14.69 -3.91 -46.31
C ASN A 649 15.11 -5.02 -45.34
N ALA A 650 15.83 -6.00 -45.86
CA ALA A 650 16.29 -7.15 -45.07
C ALA A 650 17.20 -6.76 -43.89
N ASN A 651 17.91 -5.62 -43.98
CA ASN A 651 18.80 -5.15 -42.90
C ASN A 651 18.08 -4.73 -41.63
N LEU A 652 16.80 -4.35 -41.74
CA LEU A 652 15.98 -3.96 -40.57
C LEU A 652 15.10 -5.09 -40.05
N GLU A 653 14.97 -6.18 -40.79
CA GLU A 653 14.04 -7.28 -40.49
C GLU A 653 14.26 -7.84 -39.06
N LYS A 654 15.49 -8.22 -38.76
CA LYS A 654 15.84 -8.75 -37.44
C LYS A 654 15.64 -7.73 -36.34
N ALA A 655 16.11 -6.50 -36.53
CA ALA A 655 15.97 -5.42 -35.56
C ALA A 655 14.48 -5.13 -35.25
N TYR A 656 13.63 -5.16 -36.30
CA TYR A 656 12.20 -4.94 -36.13
C TYR A 656 11.53 -6.05 -35.29
N HIS A 657 11.73 -7.32 -35.66
CA HIS A 657 11.11 -8.44 -34.95
C HIS A 657 11.64 -8.56 -33.51
N HIS A 658 12.92 -8.28 -33.28
CA HIS A 658 13.51 -8.23 -31.95
C HIS A 658 12.87 -7.13 -31.10
N MET A 659 12.69 -5.93 -31.68
CA MET A 659 12.02 -4.82 -31.00
C MET A 659 10.59 -5.21 -30.59
N VAL A 660 9.79 -5.76 -31.50
CA VAL A 660 8.41 -6.16 -31.21
C VAL A 660 8.37 -7.15 -30.04
N LYS A 661 9.20 -8.19 -30.10
CA LYS A 661 9.30 -9.20 -29.05
C LYS A 661 9.68 -8.61 -27.69
N THR A 662 10.77 -7.87 -27.65
CA THR A 662 11.33 -7.35 -26.38
C THR A 662 10.50 -6.24 -25.79
N VAL A 663 9.99 -5.30 -26.58
CA VAL A 663 9.11 -4.23 -26.10
C VAL A 663 7.82 -4.81 -25.53
N THR A 664 7.21 -5.77 -26.22
CA THR A 664 5.99 -6.43 -25.74
C THR A 664 6.23 -7.10 -24.39
N ASN A 665 7.33 -7.87 -24.27
CA ASN A 665 7.68 -8.54 -23.02
C ASN A 665 7.94 -7.53 -21.89
N HIS A 666 8.68 -6.47 -22.16
CA HIS A 666 9.01 -5.47 -21.14
C HIS A 666 7.79 -4.68 -20.68
N TYR A 667 6.89 -4.30 -21.58
CA TYR A 667 5.66 -3.61 -21.19
C TYR A 667 4.75 -4.52 -20.34
N GLU A 668 4.61 -5.80 -20.72
CA GLU A 668 3.85 -6.78 -19.97
C GLU A 668 4.35 -6.93 -18.52
N ASN A 669 5.65 -6.79 -18.32
CA ASN A 669 6.31 -6.98 -17.02
C ASN A 669 6.62 -5.66 -16.31
N LEU A 670 6.05 -4.55 -16.76
CA LEU A 670 6.21 -3.22 -16.15
C LEU A 670 7.69 -2.76 -16.11
N ARG A 671 8.47 -3.20 -17.07
CA ARG A 671 9.90 -2.82 -17.26
C ARG A 671 10.01 -1.81 -18.40
N PHE A 672 9.40 -0.65 -18.22
CA PHE A 672 9.27 0.34 -19.28
C PHE A 672 10.59 0.98 -19.69
N ASN A 673 11.51 1.19 -18.77
CA ASN A 673 12.84 1.72 -19.07
C ASN A 673 13.59 0.85 -20.10
N THR A 674 13.55 -0.45 -19.93
CA THR A 674 14.17 -1.39 -20.88
C THR A 674 13.40 -1.50 -22.18
N GLY A 675 12.06 -1.40 -22.14
CA GLY A 675 11.25 -1.34 -23.35
C GLY A 675 11.56 -0.13 -24.21
N ILE A 676 11.68 1.05 -23.57
CA ILE A 676 12.04 2.30 -24.26
C ILE A 676 13.45 2.20 -24.88
N SER A 677 14.41 1.58 -24.18
CA SER A 677 15.73 1.33 -24.72
C SER A 677 15.68 0.55 -26.03
N GLN A 678 14.79 -0.43 -26.13
CA GLN A 678 14.60 -1.20 -27.35
C GLN A 678 14.03 -0.35 -28.49
N LEU A 679 13.16 0.58 -28.20
CA LEU A 679 12.67 1.56 -29.19
C LEU A 679 13.82 2.42 -29.70
N MET A 680 14.71 2.86 -28.82
CA MET A 680 15.88 3.67 -29.17
C MET A 680 16.84 2.91 -30.06
N ILE A 681 17.06 1.63 -29.78
CA ILE A 681 17.94 0.76 -30.58
C ILE A 681 17.40 0.65 -32.01
N PHE A 682 16.10 0.44 -32.17
CA PHE A 682 15.49 0.35 -33.51
C PHE A 682 15.62 1.66 -34.29
N ILE A 683 15.40 2.80 -33.66
CA ILE A 683 15.55 4.11 -34.31
C ILE A 683 17.00 4.33 -34.75
N ASN A 684 17.97 3.92 -33.94
CA ASN A 684 19.39 3.99 -34.35
C ASN A 684 19.67 3.16 -35.59
N GLU A 685 19.14 1.95 -35.67
CA GLU A 685 19.29 1.10 -36.85
C GLU A 685 18.54 1.69 -38.08
N ALA A 686 17.39 2.28 -37.88
CA ALA A 686 16.61 2.90 -38.95
C ALA A 686 17.34 4.10 -39.57
N TYR A 687 18.04 4.89 -38.76
CA TYR A 687 18.84 6.02 -39.26
C TYR A 687 19.99 5.61 -40.18
N LYS A 688 20.47 4.40 -40.04
CA LYS A 688 21.55 3.87 -40.88
C LYS A 688 21.06 3.42 -42.24
N GLN A 689 19.77 3.35 -42.48
CA GLN A 689 19.18 2.80 -43.70
C GLN A 689 18.86 3.91 -44.72
N ASP A 690 18.97 3.64 -46.00
CA ASP A 690 18.53 4.51 -47.07
C ASP A 690 17.02 4.51 -47.23
N THR A 691 16.37 3.38 -46.97
CA THR A 691 14.91 3.23 -47.00
C THR A 691 14.45 2.45 -45.77
N ILE A 692 13.25 2.77 -45.30
CA ILE A 692 12.59 2.14 -44.15
C ILE A 692 11.24 1.60 -44.61
N PRO A 693 10.96 0.30 -44.46
CA PRO A 693 9.68 -0.27 -44.82
C PRO A 693 8.55 0.41 -43.99
N LYS A 694 7.53 0.88 -44.68
CA LYS A 694 6.37 1.53 -44.04
C LYS A 694 5.76 0.63 -42.98
N GLN A 695 5.66 -0.67 -43.23
CA GLN A 695 5.15 -1.65 -42.27
C GLN A 695 5.94 -1.63 -40.95
N TYR A 696 7.25 -1.48 -41.00
CA TYR A 696 8.09 -1.40 -39.79
C TYR A 696 7.91 -0.08 -39.06
N VAL A 697 7.72 1.01 -39.79
CA VAL A 697 7.40 2.32 -39.19
C VAL A 697 6.04 2.25 -38.47
N GLU A 698 5.03 1.64 -39.09
CA GLU A 698 3.72 1.46 -38.48
C GLU A 698 3.80 0.66 -37.19
N GLY A 699 4.51 -0.48 -37.20
CA GLY A 699 4.73 -1.30 -36.01
C GLY A 699 5.46 -0.55 -34.90
N PHE A 700 6.50 0.21 -35.26
CA PHE A 700 7.22 1.06 -34.31
C PHE A 700 6.28 2.10 -33.67
N VAL A 701 5.47 2.80 -34.45
CA VAL A 701 4.55 3.80 -33.95
C VAL A 701 3.51 3.19 -33.01
N GLN A 702 3.06 1.97 -33.35
CA GLN A 702 2.16 1.21 -32.45
C GLN A 702 2.82 0.91 -31.11
N LEU A 703 4.09 0.48 -31.10
CA LEU A 703 4.84 0.20 -29.86
C LEU A 703 5.16 1.48 -29.08
N LEU A 704 5.33 2.60 -29.77
CA LEU A 704 5.55 3.91 -29.15
C LEU A 704 4.28 4.46 -28.50
N SER A 705 3.12 4.14 -29.07
CA SER A 705 1.85 4.76 -28.69
C SER A 705 1.50 4.70 -27.21
N PRO A 706 1.77 3.62 -26.45
CA PRO A 706 1.51 3.65 -25.02
C PRO A 706 2.37 4.64 -24.23
N ILE A 707 3.59 4.89 -24.68
CA ILE A 707 4.53 5.82 -24.03
C ILE A 707 4.22 7.26 -24.42
N ALA A 708 4.11 7.54 -25.73
CA ALA A 708 3.95 8.86 -26.30
C ALA A 708 2.69 8.90 -27.19
N PRO A 709 1.50 8.86 -26.59
CA PRO A 709 0.26 8.67 -27.34
C PRO A 709 -0.10 9.81 -28.29
N HIS A 710 0.22 11.05 -27.95
CA HIS A 710 -0.07 12.20 -28.82
C HIS A 710 0.80 12.17 -30.09
N LEU A 711 2.09 11.96 -29.91
CA LEU A 711 3.03 11.86 -31.05
C LEU A 711 2.66 10.66 -31.94
N ALA A 712 2.33 9.53 -31.30
CA ALA A 712 1.96 8.33 -32.05
C ALA A 712 0.68 8.53 -32.87
N GLU A 713 -0.33 9.17 -32.35
CA GLU A 713 -1.55 9.51 -33.10
C GLU A 713 -1.23 10.42 -34.28
N GLU A 714 -0.40 11.44 -34.07
CA GLU A 714 0.03 12.35 -35.13
C GLU A 714 0.78 11.62 -36.25
N LEU A 715 1.74 10.80 -35.88
CA LEU A 715 2.49 9.99 -36.84
C LEU A 715 1.59 8.99 -37.60
N TRP A 716 0.61 8.41 -36.90
CA TRP A 716 -0.34 7.48 -37.49
C TRP A 716 -1.19 8.16 -38.57
N GLU A 717 -1.64 9.39 -38.30
CA GLU A 717 -2.35 10.22 -39.26
C GLU A 717 -1.46 10.55 -40.48
N ILE A 718 -0.22 10.93 -40.26
CA ILE A 718 0.76 11.25 -41.33
C ILE A 718 1.02 10.01 -42.20
N LEU A 719 0.98 8.82 -41.62
CA LEU A 719 1.10 7.55 -42.35
C LEU A 719 -0.10 7.24 -43.26
N GLY A 720 -1.17 8.05 -43.14
CA GLY A 720 -2.34 7.95 -44.03
C GLY A 720 -3.55 7.24 -43.42
N HIS A 721 -3.52 6.98 -42.11
CA HIS A 721 -4.64 6.33 -41.42
C HIS A 721 -5.67 7.39 -40.97
N THR A 722 -6.95 7.04 -41.06
CA THR A 722 -8.07 7.92 -40.68
C THR A 722 -8.64 7.59 -39.31
N GLU A 723 -8.32 6.39 -38.78
CA GLU A 723 -8.79 5.93 -37.47
C GLU A 723 -7.71 6.11 -36.43
N THR A 724 -8.13 6.19 -35.16
CA THR A 724 -7.20 6.27 -34.03
C THR A 724 -6.32 5.03 -33.94
N ILE A 725 -5.06 5.23 -33.54
CA ILE A 725 -4.13 4.13 -33.26
C ILE A 725 -4.54 3.29 -32.05
N SER A 726 -5.38 3.81 -31.18
CA SER A 726 -5.71 3.23 -29.86
C SER A 726 -6.28 1.81 -29.92
N TYR A 727 -6.90 1.43 -31.03
CA TYR A 727 -7.51 0.10 -31.20
C TYR A 727 -6.90 -0.71 -32.34
N VAL A 728 -5.82 -0.23 -32.93
CA VAL A 728 -5.10 -0.99 -33.98
C VAL A 728 -4.44 -2.21 -33.34
N ALA A 729 -4.53 -3.36 -34.00
CA ALA A 729 -3.98 -4.62 -33.48
C ALA A 729 -2.49 -4.50 -33.15
N TRP A 730 -2.13 -4.94 -31.97
CA TRP A 730 -0.73 -4.91 -31.51
C TRP A 730 0.19 -5.66 -32.48
N PRO A 731 1.38 -5.14 -32.78
CA PRO A 731 2.28 -5.78 -33.75
C PRO A 731 2.69 -7.19 -33.31
N THR A 732 2.84 -8.05 -34.32
CA THR A 732 3.32 -9.42 -34.11
C THR A 732 4.76 -9.56 -34.63
N TYR A 733 5.47 -10.56 -34.15
CA TYR A 733 6.82 -10.86 -34.61
C TYR A 733 6.92 -12.31 -35.08
N ASP A 734 7.91 -12.57 -35.94
CA ASP A 734 8.21 -13.89 -36.46
C ASP A 734 9.48 -14.41 -35.81
N GLU A 735 9.37 -15.48 -35.02
CA GLU A 735 10.52 -16.12 -34.35
C GLU A 735 11.61 -16.57 -35.34
N ALA A 736 11.22 -17.01 -36.52
CA ALA A 736 12.17 -17.43 -37.53
C ALA A 736 13.13 -16.31 -37.98
N LYS A 737 12.71 -15.04 -37.80
CA LYS A 737 13.49 -13.87 -38.19
C LYS A 737 14.38 -13.36 -37.07
N LEU A 738 14.34 -14.01 -35.90
CA LEU A 738 15.19 -13.71 -34.74
C LEU A 738 16.39 -14.65 -34.64
N VAL A 739 16.46 -15.68 -35.48
CA VAL A 739 17.55 -16.67 -35.45
C VAL A 739 18.85 -15.98 -35.88
N GLU A 740 19.84 -16.03 -35.04
CA GLU A 740 21.19 -15.54 -35.31
C GLU A 740 22.00 -16.67 -35.96
N ASP A 741 22.57 -16.37 -37.14
CA ASP A 741 23.50 -17.29 -37.78
C ASP A 741 24.87 -17.26 -37.11
N GLU A 742 25.17 -16.15 -36.42
CA GLU A 742 26.42 -15.94 -35.73
C GLU A 742 26.21 -15.51 -34.28
N VAL A 743 27.09 -15.95 -33.39
CA VAL A 743 27.10 -15.57 -31.97
C VAL A 743 28.50 -15.11 -31.57
N GLU A 744 28.57 -14.14 -30.64
CA GLU A 744 29.84 -13.73 -30.02
C GLU A 744 30.13 -14.67 -28.85
N ILE A 745 31.32 -15.23 -28.86
CA ILE A 745 31.82 -16.10 -27.78
C ILE A 745 32.96 -15.39 -27.08
N VAL A 746 32.90 -15.39 -25.76
CA VAL A 746 33.94 -14.85 -24.89
C VAL A 746 34.93 -15.95 -24.57
N LEU A 747 36.21 -15.68 -24.84
CA LEU A 747 37.32 -16.61 -24.55
C LEU A 747 38.02 -16.18 -23.26
N GLN A 748 38.22 -17.14 -22.38
CA GLN A 748 38.80 -16.92 -21.06
C GLN A 748 40.01 -17.80 -20.83
N VAL A 749 40.97 -17.30 -20.05
CA VAL A 749 42.10 -18.08 -19.53
C VAL A 749 42.08 -17.95 -18.01
N ASN A 750 41.93 -19.05 -17.30
CA ASN A 750 41.83 -19.09 -15.84
C ASN A 750 40.74 -18.14 -15.30
N GLY A 751 39.57 -18.08 -15.96
CA GLY A 751 38.42 -17.27 -15.56
C GLY A 751 38.52 -15.83 -15.96
N LYS A 752 39.57 -15.37 -16.62
CA LYS A 752 39.73 -14.00 -17.10
C LYS A 752 39.47 -13.90 -18.59
N VAL A 753 38.66 -12.92 -19.00
CA VAL A 753 38.38 -12.64 -20.41
C VAL A 753 39.65 -12.18 -21.12
N LYS A 754 40.02 -12.86 -22.19
CA LYS A 754 41.22 -12.54 -23.02
C LYS A 754 40.86 -12.17 -24.43
N SER A 755 39.79 -12.67 -24.98
CA SER A 755 39.38 -12.40 -26.36
C SER A 755 37.89 -12.59 -26.52
N LYS A 756 37.34 -12.05 -27.61
CA LYS A 756 35.98 -12.29 -28.06
C LYS A 756 36.02 -12.62 -29.52
N ILE A 757 35.31 -13.66 -29.92
CA ILE A 757 35.23 -14.11 -31.31
C ILE A 757 33.77 -14.23 -31.75
N THR A 758 33.53 -14.01 -33.04
CA THR A 758 32.22 -14.19 -33.66
C THR A 758 32.28 -15.44 -34.51
N VAL A 759 31.42 -16.41 -34.22
CA VAL A 759 31.42 -17.70 -34.91
C VAL A 759 30.00 -18.10 -35.31
N ALA A 760 29.85 -19.01 -36.24
CA ALA A 760 28.59 -19.57 -36.64
C ALA A 760 27.92 -20.30 -35.45
N LYS A 761 26.65 -20.05 -35.20
CA LYS A 761 25.89 -20.65 -34.09
C LYS A 761 25.80 -22.18 -34.18
N SER A 762 25.88 -22.70 -35.39
CA SER A 762 25.78 -24.14 -35.69
C SER A 762 27.05 -24.93 -35.41
N LEU A 763 28.18 -24.27 -35.04
CA LEU A 763 29.45 -24.96 -34.80
C LEU A 763 29.39 -25.88 -33.59
N GLY A 764 29.98 -27.07 -33.75
CA GLY A 764 30.14 -28.04 -32.69
C GLY A 764 31.28 -27.68 -31.74
N LYS A 765 31.35 -28.42 -30.62
CA LYS A 765 32.35 -28.19 -29.58
C LYS A 765 33.78 -28.26 -30.07
N GLU A 766 34.11 -29.28 -30.87
CA GLU A 766 35.45 -29.49 -31.43
C GLU A 766 35.91 -28.34 -32.34
N GLU A 767 34.99 -27.87 -33.19
CA GLU A 767 35.24 -26.75 -34.09
C GLU A 767 35.46 -25.45 -33.35
N LEU A 768 34.68 -25.22 -32.28
CA LEU A 768 34.81 -24.05 -31.42
C LEU A 768 36.17 -24.05 -30.68
N GLU A 769 36.60 -25.19 -30.17
CA GLU A 769 37.87 -25.35 -29.47
C GLU A 769 39.04 -25.04 -30.41
N LYS A 770 38.96 -25.51 -31.63
CA LYS A 770 39.98 -25.24 -32.68
C LYS A 770 40.07 -23.75 -33.00
N ILE A 771 38.92 -23.09 -33.23
CA ILE A 771 38.89 -21.65 -33.52
C ILE A 771 39.42 -20.84 -32.33
N ALA A 772 39.06 -21.22 -31.10
CA ALA A 772 39.53 -20.54 -29.89
C ALA A 772 41.06 -20.64 -29.76
N GLN A 773 41.61 -21.80 -30.03
CA GLN A 773 43.10 -22.02 -29.96
C GLN A 773 43.83 -21.29 -31.07
N GLU A 774 43.22 -21.06 -32.20
CA GLU A 774 43.79 -20.34 -33.35
C GLU A 774 43.66 -18.81 -33.24
N ASP A 775 42.86 -18.31 -32.31
CA ASP A 775 42.73 -16.88 -32.09
C ASP A 775 44.05 -16.26 -31.60
N ASN A 776 44.47 -15.18 -32.26
CA ASN A 776 45.82 -14.59 -32.00
C ASN A 776 46.01 -14.15 -30.55
N LYS A 777 44.94 -13.55 -29.92
CA LYS A 777 45.02 -13.13 -28.51
C LYS A 777 45.08 -14.33 -27.58
N MET A 778 44.39 -15.41 -27.93
CA MET A 778 44.44 -16.65 -27.17
C MET A 778 45.78 -17.37 -27.31
N LYS A 779 46.40 -17.39 -28.49
CA LYS A 779 47.75 -17.95 -28.69
C LYS A 779 48.75 -17.28 -27.78
N GLU A 780 48.75 -15.96 -27.71
CA GLU A 780 49.64 -15.18 -26.84
C GLU A 780 49.45 -15.55 -25.36
N ASN A 781 48.16 -15.71 -24.93
CA ASN A 781 47.83 -16.03 -23.54
C ASN A 781 48.06 -17.51 -23.18
N LEU A 782 48.11 -18.40 -24.16
CA LEU A 782 48.31 -19.84 -23.96
C LEU A 782 49.79 -20.27 -24.06
N GLU A 783 50.67 -19.39 -24.50
CA GLU A 783 52.09 -19.69 -24.63
C GLU A 783 52.69 -20.14 -23.29
N GLY A 784 53.30 -21.29 -23.28
CA GLY A 784 53.86 -21.90 -22.08
C GLY A 784 52.86 -22.52 -21.11
N LYS A 785 51.60 -22.62 -21.49
CA LYS A 785 50.54 -23.18 -20.64
C LYS A 785 49.97 -24.47 -21.22
N THR A 786 49.48 -25.32 -20.33
CA THR A 786 48.82 -26.58 -20.70
C THR A 786 47.29 -26.40 -20.61
N ILE A 787 46.56 -26.74 -21.69
CA ILE A 787 45.10 -26.69 -21.76
C ILE A 787 44.58 -27.91 -21.00
N ARG A 788 43.75 -27.66 -19.96
CA ARG A 788 43.18 -28.74 -19.12
C ARG A 788 41.69 -28.98 -19.38
N LYS A 789 40.97 -27.95 -19.84
CA LYS A 789 39.53 -28.03 -20.05
C LYS A 789 39.03 -27.04 -21.12
#